data_d94ae7d00b2343913ade4ba7d97c22d9
#
_entry.id   d94ae7d00b2343913ade4ba7d97c22d9
#
_cell.length_a   1.000
_cell.length_b   1.000
_cell.length_c   1.000
_cell.angle_alpha   90.00
_cell.angle_beta   90.00
_cell.angle_gamma   90.00
#
_symmetry.space_group_name_H-M   'P 1'
#
loop_
_entity.id
_entity.type
_entity.pdbx_description
1 polymer ?
#
loop_
_entity_poly.entity_id
_entity_poly.type
_entity_poly.pdbx_seq_one_letter_code
_entity_poly.pdbx_strand_id
1 'polypeptide(L)'
;MTERPHTPLLDQVHEPADLNSLSDAELHQLAEELRAETISVVSETGGHLGAGLGVIELTVALHAVFQAPKDKLIWDVSHQSYPHKILTGRRAKMRSLRQKDGISGFTKRSESPYDPFGAAHSSTSISAALGFAVAGDLGGQSETGHGDAIAVIGDGAMSAGMAYEAMNNAGHLKKRLIVILNDNEMSIAPPVGALSTYLSQLYAGAPFQDLKDVAKGAISFLPEPFREGAKRAKDMLKGMAVGGTLFEALGFSYLGPIDGHDLDQLLPILRTVQQRADGPILLHVITKKGRGYGPAEQARDKGHATAKFDVMTGAQQKAASNAPSYTKVFADSLLREAGEDPRICAVTAAMPDGTGLNLFAQRYPSRCFDVGIAEQHGVTFAAGLAAGGMRPFCAMYSTFLQRGYDQIVHDVAIQNLPVRFAIDRAGLVGADGATHAGSFDVAYLSNLPGMVVMAAADEAELVHMVATAAAYDAGPIAFRYPRGDGEGVELPERGTVLEIGKGRHIQAGSRVAILSFGTRLGEVIKAAELLNAQGITPTIADARFAKPLDQALILSLAEGHEALITVEEGAIGGFGSHVMQLLADHGVFDAGLKFRSMVFPDEFIDQASPTDMYNTAGLNAQHIAEKVMSLLQQRKAIAQG
;
A
#
# COMPACT_ATOMS: atom_id res chain seq x y z
N MET A 1 -26.22 9.53 -14.51
CA MET A 1 -24.87 9.74 -15.10
C MET A 1 -24.53 11.19 -14.87
N THR A 2 -23.49 11.47 -14.12
CA THR A 2 -22.96 12.83 -13.95
C THR A 2 -22.52 13.33 -15.33
N GLU A 3 -23.00 14.50 -15.73
CA GLU A 3 -22.58 15.13 -16.99
C GLU A 3 -21.06 15.31 -16.97
N ARG A 4 -20.36 14.94 -18.04
CA ARG A 4 -18.92 15.13 -18.12
C ARG A 4 -18.60 16.63 -18.05
N PRO A 5 -17.53 17.03 -17.37
CA PRO A 5 -17.17 18.44 -17.32
C PRO A 5 -16.82 18.95 -18.72
N HIS A 6 -17.10 20.23 -18.96
CA HIS A 6 -16.70 20.92 -20.19
C HIS A 6 -15.20 21.25 -20.10
N THR A 7 -14.40 20.65 -20.99
CA THR A 7 -12.93 20.68 -20.93
C THR A 7 -12.31 20.94 -22.31
N PRO A 8 -12.62 22.07 -22.96
CA PRO A 8 -12.27 22.31 -24.36
C PRO A 8 -10.76 22.34 -24.62
N LEU A 9 -9.95 22.73 -23.65
CA LEU A 9 -8.49 22.74 -23.78
C LEU A 9 -7.90 21.36 -23.51
N LEU A 10 -8.35 20.69 -22.44
CA LEU A 10 -7.92 19.31 -22.12
C LEU A 10 -8.35 18.31 -23.22
N ASP A 11 -9.42 18.60 -23.98
CA ASP A 11 -9.85 17.78 -25.12
C ASP A 11 -8.82 17.78 -26.27
N GLN A 12 -7.94 18.78 -26.31
CA GLN A 12 -6.88 18.92 -27.31
C GLN A 12 -5.54 18.33 -26.82
N VAL A 13 -5.42 17.99 -25.54
CA VAL A 13 -4.21 17.42 -24.95
C VAL A 13 -4.28 15.89 -25.02
N HIS A 14 -3.41 15.30 -25.81
CA HIS A 14 -3.31 13.84 -25.99
C HIS A 14 -2.03 13.28 -25.34
N GLU A 15 -0.96 14.07 -25.31
CA GLU A 15 0.32 13.72 -24.71
C GLU A 15 0.99 14.97 -24.11
N PRO A 16 1.97 14.80 -23.20
CA PRO A 16 2.63 15.92 -22.54
C PRO A 16 3.29 16.93 -23.50
N ALA A 17 3.72 16.49 -24.68
CA ALA A 17 4.32 17.37 -25.67
C ALA A 17 3.36 18.47 -26.16
N ASP A 18 2.06 18.25 -26.13
CA ASP A 18 1.04 19.24 -26.51
C ASP A 18 1.07 20.48 -25.60
N LEU A 19 1.50 20.33 -24.33
CA LEU A 19 1.60 21.41 -23.36
C LEU A 19 2.68 22.45 -23.76
N ASN A 20 3.66 22.08 -24.56
CA ASN A 20 4.75 22.97 -24.98
C ASN A 20 4.25 24.14 -25.87
N SER A 21 3.07 23.98 -26.48
CA SER A 21 2.47 24.99 -27.34
C SER A 21 1.53 25.96 -26.59
N LEU A 22 1.20 25.65 -25.32
CA LEU A 22 0.27 26.42 -24.54
C LEU A 22 0.93 27.62 -23.87
N SER A 23 0.23 28.74 -23.86
CA SER A 23 0.60 29.93 -23.09
C SER A 23 0.41 29.68 -21.58
N ASP A 24 1.06 30.47 -20.73
CA ASP A 24 0.91 30.36 -19.28
C ASP A 24 -0.59 30.54 -18.87
N ALA A 25 -1.37 31.38 -19.53
CA ALA A 25 -2.82 31.52 -19.29
C ALA A 25 -3.61 30.25 -19.65
N GLU A 26 -3.24 29.57 -20.74
CA GLU A 26 -3.87 28.30 -21.13
C GLU A 26 -3.46 27.17 -20.18
N LEU A 27 -2.25 27.17 -19.62
CA LEU A 27 -1.85 26.22 -18.58
C LEU A 27 -2.66 26.39 -17.29
N HIS A 28 -3.03 27.61 -16.90
CA HIS A 28 -3.98 27.84 -15.79
C HIS A 28 -5.37 27.26 -16.09
N GLN A 29 -5.91 27.49 -17.29
CA GLN A 29 -7.18 26.91 -17.71
C GLN A 29 -7.11 25.38 -17.74
N LEU A 30 -6.03 24.80 -18.28
CA LEU A 30 -5.81 23.36 -18.31
C LEU A 30 -5.82 22.76 -16.91
N ALA A 31 -5.22 23.42 -15.92
CA ALA A 31 -5.23 22.97 -14.53
C ALA A 31 -6.66 22.87 -13.96
N GLU A 32 -7.53 23.86 -14.23
CA GLU A 32 -8.92 23.83 -13.77
C GLU A 32 -9.73 22.73 -14.48
N GLU A 33 -9.54 22.55 -15.78
CA GLU A 33 -10.20 21.49 -16.56
C GLU A 33 -9.73 20.10 -16.09
N LEU A 34 -8.43 19.92 -15.81
CA LEU A 34 -7.84 18.70 -15.30
C LEU A 34 -8.37 18.34 -13.90
N ARG A 35 -8.57 19.36 -13.05
CA ARG A 35 -9.21 19.23 -11.74
C ARG A 35 -10.64 18.71 -11.87
N ALA A 36 -11.44 19.34 -12.72
CA ALA A 36 -12.82 18.96 -12.97
C ALA A 36 -12.92 17.53 -13.49
N GLU A 37 -12.07 17.14 -14.46
CA GLU A 37 -12.02 15.78 -15.00
C GLU A 37 -11.62 14.77 -13.92
N THR A 38 -10.62 15.09 -13.09
CA THR A 38 -10.16 14.20 -11.98
C THR A 38 -11.29 13.95 -10.98
N ILE A 39 -12.02 14.99 -10.56
CA ILE A 39 -13.19 14.87 -9.66
C ILE A 39 -14.26 13.99 -10.31
N SER A 40 -14.61 14.25 -11.56
CA SER A 40 -15.61 13.49 -12.30
C SER A 40 -15.26 12.01 -12.41
N VAL A 41 -14.01 11.69 -12.77
CA VAL A 41 -13.53 10.30 -12.85
C VAL A 41 -13.65 9.59 -11.50
N VAL A 42 -13.10 10.19 -10.45
CA VAL A 42 -13.04 9.52 -9.13
C VAL A 42 -14.41 9.41 -8.49
N SER A 43 -15.35 10.30 -8.82
CA SER A 43 -16.73 10.18 -8.37
C SER A 43 -17.40 8.87 -8.83
N GLU A 44 -17.02 8.37 -10.00
CA GLU A 44 -17.57 7.14 -10.60
C GLU A 44 -16.77 5.88 -10.22
N THR A 45 -15.45 6.02 -10.02
CA THR A 45 -14.58 4.87 -9.81
C THR A 45 -14.22 4.64 -8.34
N GLY A 46 -14.28 5.70 -7.52
CA GLY A 46 -13.59 5.76 -6.24
C GLY A 46 -12.08 5.89 -6.43
N GLY A 47 -11.34 6.11 -5.35
CA GLY A 47 -9.87 6.18 -5.39
C GLY A 47 -9.27 7.29 -4.52
N HIS A 48 -8.03 7.68 -4.84
CA HIS A 48 -7.25 8.65 -4.07
C HIS A 48 -7.48 10.08 -4.61
N LEU A 49 -8.64 10.68 -4.31
CA LEU A 49 -9.04 11.98 -4.85
C LEU A 49 -8.15 13.11 -4.35
N GLY A 50 -8.05 13.23 -3.01
CA GLY A 50 -7.42 14.39 -2.39
C GLY A 50 -5.95 14.54 -2.72
N ALA A 51 -5.22 13.43 -2.84
CA ALA A 51 -3.81 13.44 -3.22
C ALA A 51 -3.62 13.94 -4.66
N GLY A 52 -4.46 13.48 -5.59
CA GLY A 52 -4.47 13.94 -6.99
C GLY A 52 -4.78 15.44 -7.11
N LEU A 53 -5.81 15.91 -6.40
CA LEU A 53 -6.20 17.33 -6.40
C LEU A 53 -5.12 18.26 -5.83
N GLY A 54 -4.33 17.75 -4.87
CA GLY A 54 -3.24 18.51 -4.28
C GLY A 54 -2.07 18.77 -5.24
N VAL A 55 -1.97 18.06 -6.35
CA VAL A 55 -0.83 18.16 -7.28
C VAL A 55 -1.24 18.53 -8.72
N ILE A 56 -2.41 19.08 -8.93
CA ILE A 56 -2.90 19.46 -10.28
C ILE A 56 -1.92 20.44 -10.93
N GLU A 57 -1.68 21.59 -10.31
CA GLU A 57 -0.82 22.64 -10.86
C GLU A 57 0.62 22.15 -10.98
N LEU A 58 1.12 21.44 -9.98
CA LEU A 58 2.44 20.82 -10.02
C LEU A 58 2.57 19.84 -11.20
N THR A 59 1.55 19.02 -11.46
CA THR A 59 1.55 18.07 -12.58
C THR A 59 1.59 18.80 -13.92
N VAL A 60 0.75 19.82 -14.09
CA VAL A 60 0.75 20.67 -15.31
C VAL A 60 2.11 21.31 -15.51
N ALA A 61 2.68 21.92 -14.46
CA ALA A 61 3.98 22.60 -14.55
C ALA A 61 5.12 21.63 -14.89
N LEU A 62 5.12 20.43 -14.29
CA LEU A 62 6.13 19.40 -14.58
C LEU A 62 6.06 18.95 -16.04
N HIS A 63 4.86 18.68 -16.57
CA HIS A 63 4.71 18.27 -17.97
C HIS A 63 4.89 19.40 -18.98
N ALA A 64 4.71 20.66 -18.58
CA ALA A 64 5.00 21.82 -19.43
C ALA A 64 6.50 22.16 -19.50
N VAL A 65 7.30 21.71 -18.51
CA VAL A 65 8.73 22.04 -18.45
C VAL A 65 9.61 20.86 -18.85
N PHE A 66 9.33 19.66 -18.36
CA PHE A 66 10.15 18.48 -18.60
C PHE A 66 9.61 17.62 -19.75
N GLN A 67 10.52 17.02 -20.50
CA GLN A 67 10.21 16.25 -21.71
C GLN A 67 10.00 14.75 -21.39
N ALA A 68 8.92 14.42 -20.68
CA ALA A 68 8.56 13.03 -20.49
C ALA A 68 8.16 12.40 -21.84
N PRO A 69 8.51 11.11 -22.12
CA PRO A 69 9.10 10.12 -21.22
C PRO A 69 10.65 10.11 -21.24
N LYS A 70 11.32 11.03 -21.97
CA LYS A 70 12.78 11.15 -21.95
C LYS A 70 13.26 11.53 -20.55
N ASP A 71 12.68 12.57 -19.95
CA ASP A 71 12.83 12.90 -18.54
C ASP A 71 12.02 11.93 -17.70
N LYS A 72 12.62 11.35 -16.66
CA LYS A 72 12.05 10.29 -15.85
C LYS A 72 11.30 10.87 -14.65
N LEU A 73 9.99 11.02 -14.79
CA LEU A 73 9.13 11.50 -13.71
C LEU A 73 8.64 10.33 -12.86
N ILE A 74 9.12 10.25 -11.61
CA ILE A 74 8.86 9.15 -10.69
C ILE A 74 8.02 9.67 -9.51
N TRP A 75 6.80 9.20 -9.43
CA TRP A 75 5.86 9.54 -8.36
C TRP A 75 6.02 8.58 -7.19
N ASP A 76 6.37 9.10 -6.01
CA ASP A 76 6.41 8.29 -4.79
C ASP A 76 5.00 7.86 -4.38
N VAL A 77 4.81 6.62 -3.93
CA VAL A 77 3.50 5.98 -3.75
C VAL A 77 2.66 6.00 -5.03
N SER A 78 2.64 7.12 -5.72
CA SER A 78 1.89 7.41 -6.96
C SER A 78 0.36 7.41 -6.85
N HIS A 79 -0.21 7.40 -5.65
CA HIS A 79 -1.65 7.59 -5.45
C HIS A 79 -2.14 8.98 -5.90
N GLN A 80 -1.25 9.95 -6.05
CA GLN A 80 -1.49 11.29 -6.61
C GLN A 80 -1.39 11.36 -8.13
N SER A 81 -1.10 10.25 -8.85
CA SER A 81 -0.77 10.25 -10.27
C SER A 81 -1.97 10.32 -11.24
N TYR A 82 -3.19 10.50 -10.76
CA TYR A 82 -4.35 10.57 -11.66
C TYR A 82 -4.28 11.71 -12.68
N PRO A 83 -3.92 12.95 -12.29
CA PRO A 83 -3.67 14.03 -13.26
C PRO A 83 -2.57 13.68 -14.28
N HIS A 84 -1.49 13.05 -13.83
CA HIS A 84 -0.43 12.55 -14.70
C HIS A 84 -0.94 11.52 -15.72
N LYS A 85 -1.78 10.56 -15.28
CA LYS A 85 -2.38 9.57 -16.19
C LYS A 85 -3.28 10.23 -17.25
N ILE A 86 -4.06 11.25 -16.87
CA ILE A 86 -4.92 11.99 -17.79
C ILE A 86 -4.08 12.68 -18.86
N LEU A 87 -3.01 13.40 -18.48
CA LEU A 87 -2.14 14.16 -19.40
C LEU A 87 -1.24 13.26 -20.25
N THR A 88 -1.08 11.98 -19.90
CA THR A 88 -0.21 11.04 -20.60
C THR A 88 -0.99 10.02 -21.44
N GLY A 89 -2.07 10.45 -22.08
CA GLY A 89 -2.82 9.69 -23.08
C GLY A 89 -3.78 8.63 -22.53
N ARG A 90 -3.97 8.56 -21.20
CA ARG A 90 -4.85 7.54 -20.59
C ARG A 90 -6.24 8.07 -20.22
N ARG A 91 -6.56 9.33 -20.55
CA ARG A 91 -7.84 9.97 -20.20
C ARG A 91 -9.06 9.14 -20.55
N ALA A 92 -9.10 8.58 -21.76
CA ALA A 92 -10.23 7.76 -22.23
C ALA A 92 -10.45 6.50 -21.36
N LYS A 93 -9.37 5.98 -20.75
CA LYS A 93 -9.40 4.78 -19.90
C LYS A 93 -9.65 5.10 -18.42
N MET A 94 -9.64 6.37 -18.01
CA MET A 94 -9.74 6.73 -16.58
C MET A 94 -11.04 6.24 -15.92
N ARG A 95 -12.12 6.06 -16.66
CA ARG A 95 -13.38 5.49 -16.13
C ARG A 95 -13.30 3.99 -15.79
N SER A 96 -12.20 3.32 -16.15
CA SER A 96 -11.88 1.95 -15.73
C SER A 96 -10.83 1.89 -14.60
N LEU A 97 -10.51 3.03 -14.00
CA LEU A 97 -9.52 3.14 -12.93
C LEU A 97 -9.84 2.18 -11.77
N ARG A 98 -8.86 1.37 -11.36
CA ARG A 98 -8.95 0.42 -10.24
C ARG A 98 -10.02 -0.68 -10.42
N GLN A 99 -10.47 -0.91 -11.64
CA GLN A 99 -11.44 -1.96 -11.98
C GLN A 99 -10.75 -3.11 -12.72
N LYS A 100 -11.44 -4.25 -12.81
CA LYS A 100 -11.00 -5.40 -13.60
C LYS A 100 -10.73 -4.99 -15.05
N ASP A 101 -9.61 -5.45 -15.60
CA ASP A 101 -9.17 -5.14 -16.96
C ASP A 101 -8.97 -3.64 -17.25
N GLY A 102 -9.02 -2.81 -16.21
CA GLY A 102 -8.84 -1.37 -16.26
C GLY A 102 -7.42 -0.93 -15.91
N ILE A 103 -7.25 0.40 -15.77
CA ILE A 103 -5.96 0.96 -15.39
C ILE A 103 -5.73 0.94 -13.88
N SER A 104 -4.47 0.79 -13.49
CA SER A 104 -4.03 0.78 -12.09
C SER A 104 -4.28 2.12 -11.38
N GLY A 105 -4.55 2.07 -10.09
CA GLY A 105 -4.59 3.24 -9.21
C GLY A 105 -3.22 3.88 -8.94
N PHE A 106 -2.14 3.23 -9.40
CA PHE A 106 -0.74 3.63 -9.22
C PHE A 106 -0.01 3.63 -10.56
N THR A 107 1.19 4.22 -10.61
CA THR A 107 2.04 4.11 -11.80
C THR A 107 2.47 2.66 -12.03
N LYS A 108 2.41 2.21 -13.29
CA LYS A 108 2.72 0.83 -13.68
C LYS A 108 3.45 0.83 -15.02
N ARG A 109 4.69 0.33 -15.04
CA ARG A 109 5.55 0.33 -16.24
C ARG A 109 4.92 -0.32 -17.46
N SER A 110 4.17 -1.39 -17.27
CA SER A 110 3.47 -2.09 -18.35
C SER A 110 2.26 -1.33 -18.90
N GLU A 111 1.81 -0.27 -18.23
CA GLU A 111 0.64 0.53 -18.60
C GLU A 111 1.00 1.66 -19.55
N SER A 112 2.18 2.28 -19.36
CA SER A 112 2.57 3.46 -20.13
C SER A 112 4.08 3.70 -20.10
N PRO A 113 4.70 4.17 -21.20
CA PRO A 113 6.10 4.61 -21.22
C PRO A 113 6.35 5.83 -20.33
N TYR A 114 5.29 6.59 -19.98
CA TYR A 114 5.34 7.72 -19.05
C TYR A 114 5.42 7.30 -17.58
N ASP A 115 5.26 6.01 -17.27
CA ASP A 115 5.46 5.43 -15.95
C ASP A 115 6.82 4.70 -15.92
N PRO A 116 7.95 5.40 -15.83
CA PRO A 116 9.28 4.77 -15.94
C PRO A 116 9.55 3.79 -14.80
N PHE A 117 8.89 3.99 -13.65
CA PHE A 117 8.99 3.15 -12.46
C PHE A 117 7.62 2.93 -11.84
N GLY A 118 7.31 1.68 -11.49
CA GLY A 118 6.08 1.32 -10.77
C GLY A 118 6.17 1.72 -9.31
N ALA A 119 5.04 2.08 -8.72
CA ALA A 119 4.98 2.47 -7.32
C ALA A 119 3.74 1.86 -6.64
N ALA A 120 3.49 2.22 -5.43
CA ALA A 120 2.38 2.06 -4.51
C ALA A 120 2.85 1.94 -3.06
N HIS A 121 4.07 1.45 -2.83
CA HIS A 121 4.76 1.60 -1.55
C HIS A 121 5.58 2.89 -1.53
N SER A 122 5.65 3.54 -0.37
CA SER A 122 6.29 4.84 -0.22
C SER A 122 7.82 4.77 -0.21
N SER A 123 8.44 5.95 -0.39
CA SER A 123 9.84 6.23 -0.05
C SER A 123 10.87 5.61 -0.99
N THR A 124 10.42 5.12 -2.16
CA THR A 124 11.29 4.47 -3.15
C THR A 124 11.74 5.40 -4.28
N SER A 125 11.05 6.52 -4.46
CA SER A 125 11.23 7.39 -5.64
C SER A 125 12.62 8.01 -5.75
N ILE A 126 13.22 8.45 -4.65
CA ILE A 126 14.55 9.05 -4.65
C ILE A 126 15.61 8.02 -5.06
N SER A 127 15.54 6.81 -4.49
CA SER A 127 16.44 5.71 -4.86
C SER A 127 16.31 5.34 -6.33
N ALA A 128 15.07 5.21 -6.82
CA ALA A 128 14.81 4.88 -8.21
C ALA A 128 15.31 5.97 -9.16
N ALA A 129 15.03 7.25 -8.85
CA ALA A 129 15.49 8.38 -9.64
C ALA A 129 17.02 8.50 -9.66
N LEU A 130 17.69 8.27 -8.53
CA LEU A 130 19.15 8.21 -8.47
C LEU A 130 19.69 7.09 -9.38
N GLY A 131 19.04 5.92 -9.38
CA GLY A 131 19.38 4.82 -10.29
C GLY A 131 19.29 5.23 -11.76
N PHE A 132 18.22 5.96 -12.16
CA PHE A 132 18.08 6.48 -13.53
C PHE A 132 19.15 7.50 -13.89
N ALA A 133 19.47 8.42 -12.97
CA ALA A 133 20.53 9.41 -13.18
C ALA A 133 21.90 8.72 -13.40
N VAL A 134 22.23 7.75 -12.58
CA VAL A 134 23.48 6.97 -12.72
C VAL A 134 23.48 6.16 -14.02
N ALA A 135 22.38 5.51 -14.36
CA ALA A 135 22.27 4.74 -15.60
C ALA A 135 22.48 5.61 -16.84
N GLY A 136 21.95 6.84 -16.85
CA GLY A 136 22.20 7.83 -17.91
C GLY A 136 23.67 8.15 -18.09
N ASP A 137 24.38 8.44 -17.00
CA ASP A 137 25.82 8.73 -17.02
C ASP A 137 26.69 7.56 -17.47
N LEU A 138 26.26 6.33 -17.19
CA LEU A 138 26.94 5.10 -17.59
C LEU A 138 26.63 4.69 -19.03
N GLY A 139 25.83 5.48 -19.76
CA GLY A 139 25.42 5.15 -21.13
C GLY A 139 24.46 3.96 -21.22
N GLY A 140 23.64 3.75 -20.20
CA GLY A 140 22.60 2.72 -20.19
C GLY A 140 21.68 2.83 -21.41
N GLN A 141 21.14 1.73 -21.89
CA GLN A 141 20.16 1.76 -22.98
C GLN A 141 18.74 1.91 -22.39
N SER A 142 18.01 2.90 -22.85
CA SER A 142 16.62 3.16 -22.48
C SER A 142 15.81 3.38 -23.75
N GLU A 143 14.67 2.71 -23.88
CA GLU A 143 13.77 2.86 -25.04
C GLU A 143 13.29 4.31 -25.22
N THR A 144 13.16 5.05 -24.12
CA THR A 144 12.71 6.45 -24.10
C THR A 144 13.88 7.46 -23.99
N GLY A 145 15.14 7.02 -24.10
CA GLY A 145 16.32 7.85 -23.93
C GLY A 145 16.61 8.26 -22.48
N HIS A 146 17.62 9.09 -22.28
CA HIS A 146 18.01 9.64 -20.97
C HIS A 146 17.78 11.15 -20.95
N GLY A 147 17.17 11.61 -19.88
CA GLY A 147 16.93 13.00 -19.54
C GLY A 147 17.11 13.21 -18.03
N ASP A 148 16.51 14.24 -17.50
CA ASP A 148 16.49 14.49 -16.05
C ASP A 148 15.76 13.37 -15.31
N ALA A 149 16.27 13.01 -14.13
CA ALA A 149 15.60 12.12 -13.20
C ALA A 149 14.92 12.95 -12.09
N ILE A 150 13.59 12.81 -11.99
CA ILE A 150 12.76 13.66 -11.14
C ILE A 150 11.94 12.76 -10.22
N ALA A 151 12.14 12.87 -8.90
CA ALA A 151 11.38 12.20 -7.88
C ALA A 151 10.39 13.18 -7.25
N VAL A 152 9.09 12.86 -7.28
CA VAL A 152 8.05 13.62 -6.56
C VAL A 152 7.66 12.81 -5.33
N ILE A 153 8.03 13.29 -4.15
CA ILE A 153 7.86 12.59 -2.88
C ILE A 153 7.07 13.45 -1.89
N GLY A 154 6.09 12.85 -1.19
CA GLY A 154 5.35 13.52 -0.12
C GLY A 154 6.14 13.59 1.19
N ASP A 155 5.81 14.58 2.03
CA ASP A 155 6.39 14.79 3.36
C ASP A 155 6.29 13.55 4.26
N GLY A 156 5.14 12.86 4.25
CA GLY A 156 4.96 11.60 4.98
C GLY A 156 5.90 10.48 4.52
N ALA A 157 6.16 10.39 3.21
CA ALA A 157 7.06 9.39 2.64
C ALA A 157 8.55 9.71 2.92
N MET A 158 8.88 10.96 3.22
CA MET A 158 10.23 11.36 3.64
C MET A 158 10.60 10.86 5.04
N SER A 159 9.65 10.37 5.85
CA SER A 159 9.92 9.86 7.19
C SER A 159 10.60 8.49 7.22
N ALA A 160 10.56 7.72 6.13
CA ALA A 160 11.17 6.40 6.05
C ALA A 160 12.70 6.43 5.89
N GLY A 161 13.38 5.46 6.48
CA GLY A 161 14.84 5.34 6.43
C GLY A 161 15.40 5.33 5.00
N MET A 162 14.74 4.64 4.06
CA MET A 162 15.19 4.55 2.67
C MET A 162 15.29 5.92 1.98
N ALA A 163 14.43 6.89 2.31
CA ALA A 163 14.54 8.24 1.77
C ALA A 163 15.84 8.93 2.22
N TYR A 164 16.22 8.76 3.49
CA TYR A 164 17.49 9.29 4.02
C TYR A 164 18.71 8.57 3.43
N GLU A 165 18.65 7.25 3.29
CA GLU A 165 19.70 6.45 2.66
C GLU A 165 19.94 6.91 1.21
N ALA A 166 18.85 7.12 0.47
CA ALA A 166 18.91 7.59 -0.91
C ALA A 166 19.48 9.02 -1.01
N MET A 167 19.06 9.94 -0.13
CA MET A 167 19.58 11.31 -0.10
C MET A 167 21.06 11.32 0.29
N ASN A 168 21.46 10.57 1.30
CA ASN A 168 22.87 10.45 1.70
C ASN A 168 23.75 9.95 0.53
N ASN A 169 23.29 8.94 -0.21
CA ASN A 169 24.01 8.42 -1.36
C ASN A 169 24.01 9.41 -2.54
N ALA A 170 22.90 10.09 -2.81
CA ALA A 170 22.79 11.09 -3.86
C ALA A 170 23.75 12.26 -3.64
N GLY A 171 23.86 12.76 -2.41
CA GLY A 171 24.81 13.81 -2.04
C GLY A 171 26.28 13.38 -2.20
N HIS A 172 26.60 12.11 -1.89
CA HIS A 172 27.92 11.55 -2.13
C HIS A 172 28.25 11.42 -3.63
N LEU A 173 27.33 10.88 -4.42
CA LEU A 173 27.52 10.66 -5.86
C LEU A 173 27.46 11.96 -6.67
N LYS A 174 26.85 13.02 -6.14
CA LYS A 174 26.69 14.34 -6.78
C LYS A 174 26.11 14.27 -8.19
N LYS A 175 25.20 13.31 -8.43
CA LYS A 175 24.55 13.15 -9.71
C LYS A 175 23.41 14.15 -9.89
N ARG A 176 23.10 14.45 -11.13
CA ARG A 176 21.94 15.26 -11.49
C ARG A 176 20.66 14.53 -11.12
N LEU A 177 20.04 14.96 -10.03
CA LEU A 177 18.80 14.42 -9.49
C LEU A 177 17.92 15.57 -9.00
N ILE A 178 16.66 15.60 -9.41
CA ILE A 178 15.68 16.58 -8.95
C ILE A 178 14.72 15.87 -8.02
N VAL A 179 14.70 16.27 -6.75
CA VAL A 179 13.72 15.80 -5.76
C VAL A 179 12.73 16.92 -5.50
N ILE A 180 11.46 16.68 -5.76
CA ILE A 180 10.37 17.59 -5.45
C ILE A 180 9.70 17.08 -4.18
N LEU A 181 9.94 17.75 -3.07
CA LEU A 181 9.27 17.52 -1.81
C LEU A 181 7.91 18.20 -1.85
N ASN A 182 6.86 17.39 -2.02
CA ASN A 182 5.48 17.84 -1.98
C ASN A 182 4.98 17.81 -0.53
N ASP A 183 5.14 18.93 0.16
CA ASP A 183 4.72 19.10 1.55
C ASP A 183 3.26 19.56 1.59
N ASN A 184 2.37 18.71 2.14
CA ASN A 184 0.96 19.03 2.27
C ASN A 184 0.46 18.87 3.72
N GLU A 185 1.38 18.77 4.68
CA GLU A 185 1.11 18.62 6.11
C GLU A 185 0.18 17.43 6.42
N MET A 186 0.14 16.42 5.53
CA MET A 186 -0.73 15.25 5.69
C MET A 186 -0.16 14.01 5.01
N SER A 187 0.01 12.96 5.80
CA SER A 187 0.17 11.59 5.31
C SER A 187 -1.24 10.97 5.08
N ILE A 188 -1.43 9.70 5.42
CA ILE A 188 -2.75 9.04 5.54
C ILE A 188 -3.48 9.58 6.78
N ALA A 189 -2.71 9.83 7.85
CA ALA A 189 -3.12 10.50 9.09
C ALA A 189 -2.36 11.83 9.25
N PRO A 190 -2.70 12.68 10.24
CA PRO A 190 -1.90 13.84 10.59
C PRO A 190 -0.43 13.44 10.77
N PRO A 191 0.53 14.27 10.32
CA PRO A 191 1.93 13.91 10.32
C PRO A 191 2.46 13.71 11.74
N VAL A 192 3.34 12.73 11.91
CA VAL A 192 4.00 12.43 13.17
C VAL A 192 5.52 12.57 13.04
N GLY A 193 6.18 12.91 14.14
CA GLY A 193 7.64 12.96 14.23
C GLY A 193 8.27 14.32 14.02
N ALA A 194 9.55 14.41 14.38
CA ALA A 194 10.30 15.68 14.39
C ALA A 194 10.52 16.28 12.99
N LEU A 195 10.54 15.46 11.95
CA LEU A 195 10.69 15.96 10.57
C LEU A 195 9.54 16.87 10.16
N SER A 196 8.30 16.52 10.50
CA SER A 196 7.12 17.35 10.23
C SER A 196 7.24 18.71 10.93
N THR A 197 7.65 18.72 12.19
CA THR A 197 7.91 19.95 12.93
C THR A 197 9.03 20.78 12.27
N TYR A 198 10.09 20.12 11.80
CA TYR A 198 11.18 20.77 11.10
C TYR A 198 10.73 21.42 9.77
N LEU A 199 9.93 20.72 8.96
CA LEU A 199 9.37 21.26 7.71
C LEU A 199 8.45 22.46 7.98
N SER A 200 7.58 22.37 8.99
CA SER A 200 6.73 23.49 9.41
C SER A 200 7.55 24.71 9.88
N GLN A 201 8.69 24.50 10.54
CA GLN A 201 9.62 25.58 10.90
C GLN A 201 10.29 26.23 9.69
N LEU A 202 10.68 25.45 8.69
CA LEU A 202 11.18 25.98 7.42
C LEU A 202 10.13 26.86 6.73
N TYR A 203 8.87 26.43 6.77
CA TYR A 203 7.75 27.20 6.24
C TYR A 203 7.50 28.50 7.03
N ALA A 204 7.48 28.42 8.36
CA ALA A 204 7.23 29.58 9.23
C ALA A 204 8.39 30.58 9.25
N GLY A 205 9.61 30.12 9.07
CA GLY A 205 10.82 30.94 9.05
C GLY A 205 11.11 31.65 7.73
N ALA A 206 10.44 31.21 6.63
CA ALA A 206 10.55 31.91 5.36
C ALA A 206 9.65 33.16 5.37
N PRO A 207 10.12 34.33 4.90
CA PRO A 207 9.31 35.54 4.75
C PRO A 207 8.33 35.36 3.58
N PHE A 208 7.35 34.45 3.75
CA PHE A 208 6.41 34.03 2.71
C PHE A 208 5.50 35.18 2.24
N GLN A 209 5.24 36.16 3.11
CA GLN A 209 4.50 37.36 2.75
C GLN A 209 5.37 38.35 1.91
N ASP A 210 6.64 38.48 2.27
CA ASP A 210 7.58 39.31 1.50
C ASP A 210 7.89 38.69 0.13
N LEU A 211 7.88 37.34 0.02
CA LEU A 211 8.06 36.64 -1.25
C LEU A 211 6.90 36.87 -2.24
N LYS A 212 5.67 36.92 -1.76
CA LYS A 212 4.49 37.27 -2.58
C LYS A 212 4.62 38.69 -3.15
N ASP A 213 5.13 39.62 -2.36
CA ASP A 213 5.28 41.02 -2.77
C ASP A 213 6.49 41.22 -3.66
N VAL A 214 7.59 40.48 -3.42
CA VAL A 214 8.78 40.47 -4.29
C VAL A 214 8.48 39.77 -5.63
N ALA A 215 7.76 38.65 -5.63
CA ALA A 215 7.35 37.96 -6.86
C ALA A 215 6.37 38.82 -7.69
N LYS A 216 5.38 39.47 -7.08
CA LYS A 216 4.49 40.42 -7.74
C LYS A 216 5.22 41.64 -8.25
N GLY A 217 6.17 42.16 -7.47
CA GLY A 217 7.03 43.30 -7.87
C GLY A 217 7.95 42.97 -9.04
N ALA A 218 8.52 41.79 -9.08
CA ALA A 218 9.40 41.35 -10.18
C ALA A 218 8.63 41.11 -11.49
N ILE A 219 7.39 40.63 -11.42
CA ILE A 219 6.52 40.37 -12.59
C ILE A 219 5.95 41.68 -13.17
N SER A 220 5.74 42.72 -12.34
CA SER A 220 5.15 43.99 -12.79
C SER A 220 6.10 44.88 -13.58
N PHE A 221 7.38 44.57 -13.75
CA PHE A 221 8.39 45.35 -14.41
C PHE A 221 9.02 44.71 -15.66
N LEU A 222 8.37 43.79 -16.33
CA LEU A 222 8.85 43.18 -17.58
C LEU A 222 8.58 44.09 -18.79
N PRO A 223 9.61 44.77 -19.31
CA PRO A 223 9.82 44.80 -20.75
C PRO A 223 11.26 44.39 -21.11
N GLU A 224 11.34 43.52 -22.15
CA GLU A 224 12.49 43.11 -22.96
C GLU A 224 13.68 42.43 -22.24
N PRO A 225 14.32 41.47 -22.92
CA PRO A 225 13.88 40.14 -23.25
C PRO A 225 14.55 39.04 -22.35
N PHE A 226 14.16 37.83 -22.44
CA PHE A 226 14.58 36.56 -21.80
C PHE A 226 15.90 36.49 -20.99
N ARG A 227 16.91 37.35 -21.28
CA ARG A 227 18.22 37.40 -20.58
C ARG A 227 18.14 37.99 -19.18
N GLU A 228 17.28 38.95 -18.96
CA GLU A 228 17.11 39.58 -17.64
C GLU A 228 16.22 38.75 -16.72
N GLY A 229 15.23 38.02 -17.27
CA GLY A 229 14.38 37.12 -16.52
C GLY A 229 15.18 35.96 -15.89
N ALA A 230 16.11 35.38 -16.64
CA ALA A 230 16.99 34.33 -16.14
C ALA A 230 17.96 34.83 -15.03
N LYS A 231 18.43 36.07 -15.12
CA LYS A 231 19.28 36.67 -14.10
C LYS A 231 18.50 36.99 -12.82
N ARG A 232 17.27 37.50 -12.95
CA ARG A 232 16.38 37.80 -11.82
C ARG A 232 15.88 36.51 -11.15
N ALA A 233 15.52 35.47 -11.92
CA ALA A 233 15.20 34.15 -11.38
C ALA A 233 16.39 33.54 -10.63
N LYS A 234 17.60 33.70 -11.11
CA LYS A 234 18.84 33.28 -10.43
C LYS A 234 19.10 34.05 -9.14
N ASP A 235 18.84 35.35 -9.11
CA ASP A 235 19.02 36.21 -7.93
C ASP A 235 17.88 35.97 -6.92
N MET A 236 16.65 35.69 -7.39
CA MET A 236 15.52 35.26 -6.59
C MET A 236 15.78 33.88 -5.94
N LEU A 237 16.32 32.92 -6.69
CA LEU A 237 16.72 31.61 -6.16
C LEU A 237 17.83 31.70 -5.13
N LYS A 238 18.78 32.66 -5.28
CA LYS A 238 19.81 32.92 -4.26
C LYS A 238 19.23 33.53 -2.99
N GLY A 239 18.20 34.36 -3.10
CA GLY A 239 17.50 34.95 -1.94
C GLY A 239 16.57 33.96 -1.23
N MET A 240 16.16 32.89 -1.92
CA MET A 240 15.32 31.81 -1.37
C MET A 240 16.14 30.67 -0.74
N ALA A 241 17.46 30.64 -0.91
CA ALA A 241 18.31 29.64 -0.27
C ALA A 241 18.39 29.91 1.24
N VAL A 242 17.69 29.11 2.02
CA VAL A 242 17.81 29.10 3.47
C VAL A 242 19.05 28.28 3.80
N GLY A 243 20.19 28.92 4.06
CA GLY A 243 21.44 28.22 4.40
C GLY A 243 21.30 27.39 5.70
N GLY A 244 21.91 26.20 5.73
CA GLY A 244 22.01 25.38 6.94
C GLY A 244 20.86 24.36 7.14
N THR A 245 20.10 24.02 6.08
CA THR A 245 19.07 22.98 6.16
C THR A 245 19.68 21.57 6.26
N LEU A 246 18.93 20.61 6.78
CA LEU A 246 19.28 19.18 6.77
C LEU A 246 19.61 18.70 5.35
N PHE A 247 18.88 19.18 4.35
CA PHE A 247 19.05 18.78 2.95
C PHE A 247 20.38 19.28 2.37
N GLU A 248 20.81 20.50 2.72
CA GLU A 248 22.11 21.03 2.33
C GLU A 248 23.26 20.29 3.02
N ALA A 249 23.06 19.90 4.28
CA ALA A 249 24.03 19.06 4.98
C ALA A 249 24.20 17.69 4.31
N LEU A 250 23.16 17.17 3.66
CA LEU A 250 23.19 15.95 2.84
C LEU A 250 23.70 16.19 1.42
N GLY A 251 24.11 17.40 1.06
CA GLY A 251 24.70 17.74 -0.23
C GLY A 251 23.71 18.15 -1.33
N PHE A 252 22.47 18.44 -1.00
CA PHE A 252 21.47 18.95 -1.94
C PHE A 252 21.51 20.48 -2.05
N SER A 253 21.27 21.00 -3.25
CA SER A 253 20.86 22.40 -3.40
C SER A 253 19.39 22.53 -3.00
N TYR A 254 19.10 23.12 -1.85
CA TYR A 254 17.73 23.34 -1.37
C TYR A 254 17.13 24.61 -1.98
N LEU A 255 15.90 24.50 -2.49
CA LEU A 255 15.10 25.59 -3.05
C LEU A 255 13.68 25.52 -2.45
N GLY A 256 13.19 26.65 -1.97
CA GLY A 256 11.83 26.75 -1.42
C GLY A 256 11.79 27.23 0.03
N PRO A 257 10.64 27.11 0.71
CA PRO A 257 9.39 26.56 0.18
C PRO A 257 8.69 27.48 -0.81
N ILE A 258 7.97 26.92 -1.80
CA ILE A 258 7.18 27.64 -2.80
C ILE A 258 5.74 27.15 -2.82
N ASP A 259 4.80 28.02 -3.26
CA ASP A 259 3.39 27.64 -3.41
C ASP A 259 3.19 26.71 -4.61
N GLY A 260 2.83 25.46 -4.33
CA GLY A 260 2.58 24.43 -5.34
C GLY A 260 1.26 24.59 -6.12
N HIS A 261 0.45 25.56 -5.75
CA HIS A 261 -0.79 25.91 -6.45
C HIS A 261 -0.67 27.19 -7.30
N ASP A 262 0.52 27.79 -7.34
CA ASP A 262 0.79 29.01 -8.09
C ASP A 262 1.67 28.70 -9.31
N LEU A 263 1.07 28.53 -10.48
CA LEU A 263 1.78 28.28 -11.74
C LEU A 263 2.73 29.41 -12.13
N ASP A 264 2.41 30.68 -11.76
CA ASP A 264 3.25 31.82 -12.05
C ASP A 264 4.59 31.77 -11.27
N GLN A 265 4.62 31.05 -10.13
CA GLN A 265 5.86 30.74 -9.40
C GLN A 265 6.49 29.43 -9.85
N LEU A 266 5.71 28.37 -10.04
CA LEU A 266 6.20 27.04 -10.39
C LEU A 266 6.95 27.01 -11.72
N LEU A 267 6.36 27.56 -12.78
CA LEU A 267 6.91 27.48 -14.14
C LEU A 267 8.30 28.11 -14.26
N PRO A 268 8.55 29.38 -13.82
CA PRO A 268 9.87 29.97 -13.88
C PRO A 268 10.92 29.23 -13.06
N ILE A 269 10.53 28.73 -11.87
CA ILE A 269 11.45 28.00 -10.98
C ILE A 269 11.83 26.66 -11.60
N LEU A 270 10.85 25.88 -12.10
CA LEU A 270 11.12 24.59 -12.74
C LEU A 270 11.97 24.75 -14.02
N ARG A 271 11.71 25.77 -14.85
CA ARG A 271 12.55 26.11 -16.01
C ARG A 271 13.99 26.44 -15.60
N THR A 272 14.18 27.12 -14.46
CA THR A 272 15.50 27.40 -13.92
C THR A 272 16.18 26.16 -13.37
N VAL A 273 15.43 25.29 -12.67
CA VAL A 273 15.92 24.00 -12.16
C VAL A 273 16.35 23.10 -13.32
N GLN A 274 15.57 23.05 -14.40
CA GLN A 274 15.88 22.27 -15.61
C GLN A 274 17.21 22.71 -16.26
N GLN A 275 17.50 24.00 -16.24
CA GLN A 275 18.75 24.57 -16.84
C GLN A 275 19.98 24.43 -15.95
N ARG A 276 19.84 24.09 -14.67
CA ARG A 276 20.97 23.86 -13.76
C ARG A 276 21.66 22.55 -14.08
N ALA A 277 22.97 22.58 -14.19
CA ALA A 277 23.74 21.38 -14.59
C ALA A 277 24.27 20.55 -13.40
N ASP A 278 24.29 21.07 -12.17
CA ASP A 278 25.15 20.56 -11.11
C ASP A 278 24.37 19.90 -9.95
N GLY A 279 24.71 18.64 -9.63
CA GLY A 279 24.40 17.93 -8.39
C GLY A 279 22.92 17.68 -8.12
N PRO A 280 22.60 17.13 -6.95
CA PRO A 280 21.22 16.91 -6.56
C PRO A 280 20.54 18.20 -6.07
N ILE A 281 19.30 18.39 -6.48
CA ILE A 281 18.45 19.53 -6.12
C ILE A 281 17.25 19.02 -5.36
N LEU A 282 16.89 19.69 -4.26
CA LEU A 282 15.62 19.48 -3.57
C LEU A 282 14.78 20.75 -3.68
N LEU A 283 13.65 20.64 -4.37
CA LEU A 283 12.65 21.69 -4.48
C LEU A 283 11.51 21.40 -3.50
N HIS A 284 11.36 22.27 -2.49
CA HIS A 284 10.31 22.17 -1.49
C HIS A 284 9.07 22.92 -1.95
N VAL A 285 7.97 22.21 -2.15
CA VAL A 285 6.71 22.70 -2.69
C VAL A 285 5.60 22.48 -1.67
N ILE A 286 4.90 23.54 -1.29
CA ILE A 286 3.76 23.47 -0.37
C ILE A 286 2.48 23.31 -1.16
N THR A 287 1.70 22.28 -0.84
CA THR A 287 0.40 22.02 -1.46
C THR A 287 -0.69 21.79 -0.42
N LYS A 288 -1.93 21.66 -0.88
CA LYS A 288 -3.08 21.34 -0.04
C LYS A 288 -3.85 20.17 -0.61
N LYS A 289 -3.90 19.09 0.14
CA LYS A 289 -4.66 17.90 -0.21
C LYS A 289 -6.15 18.22 -0.39
N GLY A 290 -6.77 17.76 -1.48
CA GLY A 290 -8.18 18.05 -1.77
C GLY A 290 -8.48 19.44 -2.37
N ARG A 291 -7.45 20.21 -2.72
CA ARG A 291 -7.54 21.59 -3.21
C ARG A 291 -8.55 21.77 -4.36
N GLY A 292 -9.43 22.77 -4.22
CA GLY A 292 -10.41 23.14 -5.23
C GLY A 292 -11.68 22.26 -5.24
N TYR A 293 -11.84 21.36 -4.25
CA TYR A 293 -13.06 20.61 -4.06
C TYR A 293 -13.51 20.66 -2.59
N GLY A 294 -14.49 21.53 -2.31
CA GLY A 294 -14.96 21.82 -0.95
C GLY A 294 -15.23 20.59 -0.06
N PRO A 295 -15.97 19.56 -0.55
CA PRO A 295 -16.19 18.36 0.24
C PRO A 295 -14.89 17.63 0.66
N ALA A 296 -13.87 17.57 -0.20
CA ALA A 296 -12.60 16.98 0.15
C ALA A 296 -11.78 17.87 1.10
N GLU A 297 -11.79 19.18 0.90
CA GLU A 297 -11.09 20.12 1.78
C GLU A 297 -11.63 20.10 3.22
N GLN A 298 -12.92 19.81 3.40
CA GLN A 298 -13.59 19.75 4.70
C GLN A 298 -13.50 18.38 5.36
N ALA A 299 -13.31 17.31 4.58
CA ALA A 299 -13.20 15.96 5.11
C ALA A 299 -11.98 15.80 6.02
N ARG A 300 -12.10 14.97 7.06
CA ARG A 300 -11.00 14.69 8.00
C ARG A 300 -9.78 14.09 7.31
N ASP A 301 -10.00 13.17 6.38
CA ASP A 301 -8.96 12.49 5.59
C ASP A 301 -8.59 13.24 4.30
N LYS A 302 -9.19 14.43 4.08
CA LYS A 302 -9.00 15.24 2.87
C LYS A 302 -9.25 14.48 1.57
N GLY A 303 -10.14 13.48 1.60
CA GLY A 303 -10.42 12.61 0.47
C GLY A 303 -9.26 11.70 0.10
N HIS A 304 -8.49 11.22 1.09
CA HIS A 304 -7.36 10.32 0.86
C HIS A 304 -7.80 9.02 0.17
N ALA A 305 -8.89 8.42 0.62
CA ALA A 305 -9.48 7.23 -0.01
C ALA A 305 -10.99 7.39 -0.07
N THR A 306 -11.54 7.61 -1.27
CA THR A 306 -12.96 7.83 -1.45
C THR A 306 -13.63 6.63 -2.13
N ALA A 307 -14.82 6.25 -1.66
CA ALA A 307 -15.74 5.42 -2.43
C ALA A 307 -16.33 6.24 -3.59
N LYS A 308 -17.22 5.65 -4.39
CA LYS A 308 -18.05 6.42 -5.34
C LYS A 308 -18.86 7.46 -4.59
N PHE A 309 -18.97 8.67 -5.15
CA PHE A 309 -19.63 9.78 -4.46
C PHE A 309 -20.41 10.68 -5.42
N ASP A 310 -21.35 11.43 -4.88
CA ASP A 310 -22.04 12.51 -5.58
C ASP A 310 -21.15 13.75 -5.63
N VAL A 311 -20.90 14.30 -6.82
CA VAL A 311 -19.97 15.42 -7.03
C VAL A 311 -20.44 16.70 -6.33
N MET A 312 -21.76 16.96 -6.27
CA MET A 312 -22.29 18.20 -5.71
C MET A 312 -22.23 18.22 -4.18
N THR A 313 -22.46 17.08 -3.56
CA THR A 313 -22.59 16.98 -2.10
C THR A 313 -21.36 16.35 -1.43
N GLY A 314 -20.53 15.62 -2.17
CA GLY A 314 -19.44 14.81 -1.63
C GLY A 314 -19.92 13.54 -0.91
N ALA A 315 -21.22 13.23 -0.92
CA ALA A 315 -21.79 12.09 -0.23
C ALA A 315 -21.30 10.77 -0.86
N GLN A 316 -20.56 9.96 -0.07
CA GLN A 316 -20.03 8.69 -0.52
C GLN A 316 -21.07 7.56 -0.45
N GLN A 317 -21.07 6.70 -1.47
CA GLN A 317 -21.88 5.49 -1.47
C GLN A 317 -21.23 4.44 -0.55
N LYS A 318 -21.94 4.07 0.50
CA LYS A 318 -21.53 2.96 1.38
C LYS A 318 -22.32 1.73 1.02
N ALA A 319 -21.62 0.61 0.81
CA ALA A 319 -22.31 -0.68 0.73
C ALA A 319 -22.93 -1.01 2.09
N ALA A 320 -24.14 -1.57 2.08
CA ALA A 320 -24.73 -2.12 3.30
C ALA A 320 -23.95 -3.38 3.68
N SER A 321 -23.61 -3.51 4.95
CA SER A 321 -22.97 -4.70 5.50
C SER A 321 -23.80 -5.28 6.63
N ASN A 322 -23.86 -6.61 6.68
CA ASN A 322 -24.57 -7.36 7.72
C ASN A 322 -23.63 -7.74 8.88
N ALA A 323 -22.33 -7.54 8.73
CA ALA A 323 -21.32 -7.92 9.70
C ALA A 323 -20.33 -6.78 9.94
N PRO A 324 -19.67 -6.72 11.10
CA PRO A 324 -18.57 -5.79 11.33
C PRO A 324 -17.37 -6.15 10.45
N SER A 325 -16.56 -5.15 10.10
CA SER A 325 -15.30 -5.42 9.41
C SER A 325 -14.31 -6.13 10.33
N TYR A 326 -13.43 -6.95 9.75
CA TYR A 326 -12.36 -7.62 10.50
C TYR A 326 -11.49 -6.63 11.27
N THR A 327 -11.15 -5.49 10.68
CA THR A 327 -10.41 -4.40 11.36
C THR A 327 -11.14 -3.92 12.62
N LYS A 328 -12.48 -3.77 12.56
CA LYS A 328 -13.26 -3.37 13.73
C LYS A 328 -13.28 -4.45 14.80
N VAL A 329 -13.45 -5.72 14.40
CA VAL A 329 -13.41 -6.87 15.32
C VAL A 329 -12.06 -6.97 16.03
N PHE A 330 -10.96 -6.79 15.30
CA PHE A 330 -9.62 -6.71 15.88
C PHE A 330 -9.52 -5.57 16.91
N ALA A 331 -9.90 -4.34 16.52
CA ALA A 331 -9.81 -3.18 17.39
C ALA A 331 -10.63 -3.34 18.67
N ASP A 332 -11.88 -3.80 18.57
CA ASP A 332 -12.77 -4.03 19.72
C ASP A 332 -12.20 -5.12 20.65
N SER A 333 -11.65 -6.20 20.08
CA SER A 333 -11.03 -7.29 20.84
C SER A 333 -9.77 -6.82 21.57
N LEU A 334 -8.90 -6.07 20.88
CA LEU A 334 -7.68 -5.51 21.47
C LEU A 334 -8.01 -4.53 22.61
N LEU A 335 -9.06 -3.71 22.46
CA LEU A 335 -9.53 -2.80 23.51
C LEU A 335 -9.96 -3.54 24.79
N ARG A 336 -10.62 -4.69 24.64
CA ARG A 336 -11.02 -5.54 25.78
C ARG A 336 -9.80 -6.10 26.50
N GLU A 337 -8.87 -6.71 25.79
CA GLU A 337 -7.65 -7.28 26.36
C GLU A 337 -6.79 -6.19 27.05
N ALA A 338 -6.65 -5.01 26.42
CA ALA A 338 -5.91 -3.88 26.98
C ALA A 338 -6.59 -3.25 28.21
N GLY A 339 -7.88 -3.45 28.40
CA GLY A 339 -8.62 -3.05 29.59
C GLY A 339 -8.24 -3.87 30.82
N GLU A 340 -7.83 -5.11 30.63
CA GLU A 340 -7.44 -6.04 31.70
C GLU A 340 -5.93 -6.06 31.96
N ASP A 341 -5.11 -5.90 30.90
CA ASP A 341 -3.66 -5.87 31.03
C ASP A 341 -3.08 -4.50 30.62
N PRO A 342 -2.61 -3.68 31.57
CA PRO A 342 -2.01 -2.40 31.28
C PRO A 342 -0.68 -2.47 30.52
N ARG A 343 -0.07 -3.65 30.40
CA ARG A 343 1.17 -3.85 29.63
C ARG A 343 0.88 -3.91 28.11
N ILE A 344 -0.37 -4.14 27.70
CA ILE A 344 -0.73 -4.14 26.28
C ILE A 344 -0.62 -2.73 25.73
N CYS A 345 0.19 -2.58 24.69
CA CYS A 345 0.36 -1.37 23.90
C CYS A 345 0.31 -1.71 22.39
N ALA A 346 0.11 -0.68 21.57
CA ALA A 346 -0.08 -0.87 20.14
C ALA A 346 0.86 0.02 19.33
N VAL A 347 1.38 -0.53 18.22
CA VAL A 347 2.29 0.15 17.29
C VAL A 347 1.72 0.03 15.89
N THR A 348 1.69 1.12 15.13
CA THR A 348 1.34 1.14 13.70
C THR A 348 2.28 2.06 12.93
N ALA A 349 2.36 1.85 11.62
CA ALA A 349 3.17 2.67 10.72
C ALA A 349 2.25 3.52 9.81
N ALA A 350 1.87 4.71 10.27
CA ALA A 350 1.02 5.70 9.59
C ALA A 350 -0.40 5.21 9.21
N MET A 351 -0.85 4.09 9.77
CA MET A 351 -2.12 3.46 9.39
C MET A 351 -3.11 3.29 10.56
N PRO A 352 -3.31 4.29 11.45
CA PRO A 352 -4.15 4.11 12.62
C PRO A 352 -5.61 3.79 12.26
N ASP A 353 -6.21 4.47 11.29
CA ASP A 353 -7.58 4.22 10.86
C ASP A 353 -7.69 2.87 10.11
N GLY A 354 -6.71 2.57 9.28
CA GLY A 354 -6.68 1.35 8.48
C GLY A 354 -6.50 0.06 9.29
N THR A 355 -5.84 0.13 10.43
CA THR A 355 -5.66 -1.00 11.36
C THR A 355 -6.64 -0.98 12.54
N GLY A 356 -7.51 0.05 12.63
CA GLY A 356 -8.43 0.24 13.75
C GLY A 356 -7.78 0.77 15.03
N LEU A 357 -6.47 1.05 15.02
CA LEU A 357 -5.76 1.57 16.18
C LEU A 357 -6.11 3.03 16.55
N ASN A 358 -6.81 3.74 15.66
CA ASN A 358 -7.43 5.02 16.00
C ASN A 358 -8.41 4.89 17.18
N LEU A 359 -9.16 3.77 17.27
CA LEU A 359 -10.05 3.48 18.41
C LEU A 359 -9.24 3.19 19.67
N PHE A 360 -8.15 2.45 19.54
CA PHE A 360 -7.22 2.18 20.63
C PHE A 360 -6.57 3.48 21.15
N ALA A 361 -6.10 4.35 20.26
CA ALA A 361 -5.49 5.64 20.61
C ALA A 361 -6.46 6.58 21.32
N GLN A 362 -7.75 6.56 20.96
CA GLN A 362 -8.78 7.33 21.66
C GLN A 362 -8.95 6.90 23.12
N ARG A 363 -8.87 5.59 23.39
CA ARG A 363 -9.05 5.03 24.73
C ARG A 363 -7.78 5.01 25.57
N TYR A 364 -6.63 4.73 24.92
CA TYR A 364 -5.34 4.54 25.56
C TYR A 364 -4.22 5.32 24.84
N PRO A 365 -4.29 6.67 24.80
CA PRO A 365 -3.37 7.49 23.99
C PRO A 365 -1.90 7.31 24.36
N SER A 366 -1.57 7.08 25.64
CA SER A 366 -0.20 6.85 26.11
C SER A 366 0.35 5.46 25.80
N ARG A 367 -0.46 4.55 25.26
CA ARG A 367 -0.09 3.17 24.92
C ARG A 367 -0.22 2.87 23.43
N CYS A 368 -0.50 3.89 22.60
CA CYS A 368 -0.59 3.76 21.15
C CYS A 368 0.49 4.61 20.48
N PHE A 369 1.26 3.99 19.62
CA PHE A 369 2.40 4.61 18.97
C PHE A 369 2.25 4.52 17.45
N ASP A 370 2.11 5.66 16.80
CA ASP A 370 2.26 5.79 15.35
C ASP A 370 3.70 6.22 15.06
N VAL A 371 4.43 5.40 14.32
CA VAL A 371 5.85 5.62 14.02
C VAL A 371 6.08 6.33 12.67
N GLY A 372 5.01 6.79 12.01
CA GLY A 372 5.07 7.25 10.62
C GLY A 372 5.22 6.10 9.65
N ILE A 373 5.53 6.39 8.37
CA ILE A 373 5.74 5.32 7.37
C ILE A 373 7.14 4.72 7.56
N ALA A 374 7.30 3.94 8.63
CA ALA A 374 8.59 3.40 9.06
C ALA A 374 8.43 1.99 9.68
N GLU A 375 8.05 1.02 8.84
CA GLU A 375 7.73 -0.34 9.29
C GLU A 375 8.92 -1.02 9.98
N GLN A 376 10.12 -0.83 9.46
CA GLN A 376 11.37 -1.35 10.06
C GLN A 376 11.52 -0.82 11.49
N HIS A 377 11.41 0.50 11.67
CA HIS A 377 11.45 1.12 13.00
C HIS A 377 10.32 0.59 13.90
N GLY A 378 9.10 0.47 13.35
CA GLY A 378 7.94 -0.03 14.10
C GLY A 378 8.14 -1.41 14.68
N VAL A 379 8.75 -2.33 13.91
CA VAL A 379 9.06 -3.70 14.37
C VAL A 379 10.13 -3.67 15.46
N THR A 380 11.25 -2.99 15.23
CA THR A 380 12.34 -2.88 16.24
C THR A 380 11.88 -2.15 17.51
N PHE A 381 11.05 -1.12 17.36
CA PHE A 381 10.44 -0.41 18.49
C PHE A 381 9.53 -1.35 19.31
N ALA A 382 8.70 -2.16 18.65
CA ALA A 382 7.89 -3.17 19.31
C ALA A 382 8.77 -4.23 20.02
N ALA A 383 9.88 -4.64 19.41
CA ALA A 383 10.85 -5.53 20.05
C ALA A 383 11.43 -4.91 21.34
N GLY A 384 11.80 -3.62 21.30
CA GLY A 384 12.27 -2.88 22.48
C GLY A 384 11.22 -2.79 23.59
N LEU A 385 9.95 -2.53 23.23
CA LEU A 385 8.83 -2.55 24.18
C LEU A 385 8.66 -3.93 24.83
N ALA A 386 8.72 -5.00 24.04
CA ALA A 386 8.63 -6.38 24.54
C ALA A 386 9.80 -6.72 25.48
N ALA A 387 11.03 -6.37 25.11
CA ALA A 387 12.20 -6.53 25.98
C ALA A 387 12.09 -5.71 27.28
N GLY A 388 11.42 -4.56 27.23
CA GLY A 388 11.08 -3.73 28.38
C GLY A 388 9.91 -4.23 29.23
N GLY A 389 9.35 -5.42 28.94
CA GLY A 389 8.28 -6.07 29.72
C GLY A 389 6.86 -5.65 29.31
N MET A 390 6.70 -4.91 28.22
CA MET A 390 5.39 -4.61 27.64
C MET A 390 4.88 -5.74 26.74
N ARG A 391 3.60 -5.68 26.38
CA ARG A 391 2.93 -6.61 25.46
C ARG A 391 2.51 -5.88 24.16
N PRO A 392 3.45 -5.58 23.24
CA PRO A 392 3.17 -4.80 22.07
C PRO A 392 2.40 -5.60 21.01
N PHE A 393 1.32 -5.02 20.51
CA PHE A 393 0.65 -5.41 19.27
C PHE A 393 1.16 -4.51 18.14
N CYS A 394 1.91 -5.09 17.21
CA CYS A 394 2.43 -4.43 16.03
C CYS A 394 1.44 -4.66 14.89
N ALA A 395 0.55 -3.68 14.65
CA ALA A 395 -0.52 -3.79 13.67
C ALA A 395 -0.13 -3.11 12.35
N MET A 396 0.05 -3.91 11.32
CA MET A 396 0.46 -3.49 9.98
C MET A 396 -0.29 -4.26 8.90
N TYR A 397 -0.38 -3.68 7.69
CA TYR A 397 -0.87 -4.44 6.55
C TYR A 397 0.14 -5.51 6.13
N SER A 398 -0.35 -6.65 5.69
CA SER A 398 0.49 -7.76 5.25
C SER A 398 1.55 -7.32 4.22
N THR A 399 1.16 -6.58 3.20
CA THR A 399 2.07 -6.08 2.16
C THR A 399 3.13 -5.12 2.69
N PHE A 400 2.81 -4.28 3.70
CA PHE A 400 3.75 -3.30 4.25
C PHE A 400 4.71 -3.94 5.26
N LEU A 401 4.28 -4.99 5.98
CA LEU A 401 5.12 -5.73 6.92
C LEU A 401 6.34 -6.38 6.25
N GLN A 402 6.29 -6.64 4.94
CA GLN A 402 7.44 -7.12 4.15
C GLN A 402 8.68 -6.22 4.32
N ARG A 403 8.48 -4.89 4.48
CA ARG A 403 9.58 -3.92 4.67
C ARG A 403 10.29 -4.11 6.02
N GLY A 404 9.62 -4.70 7.01
CA GLY A 404 10.17 -4.98 8.33
C GLY A 404 10.66 -6.42 8.51
N TYR A 405 10.81 -7.22 7.45
CA TYR A 405 11.13 -8.64 7.57
C TYR A 405 12.48 -8.91 8.24
N ASP A 406 13.52 -8.19 7.87
CA ASP A 406 14.84 -8.31 8.53
C ASP A 406 14.73 -8.07 10.05
N GLN A 407 13.97 -7.05 10.47
CA GLN A 407 13.77 -6.73 11.88
C GLN A 407 12.92 -7.79 12.60
N ILE A 408 11.97 -8.43 11.91
CA ILE A 408 11.24 -9.58 12.46
C ILE A 408 12.22 -10.74 12.71
N VAL A 409 13.14 -11.02 11.80
CA VAL A 409 14.15 -12.06 11.94
C VAL A 409 15.12 -11.72 13.06
N HIS A 410 15.81 -10.59 12.93
CA HIS A 410 16.98 -10.24 13.76
C HIS A 410 16.56 -9.71 15.13
N ASP A 411 15.62 -8.75 15.17
CA ASP A 411 15.31 -8.05 16.42
C ASP A 411 14.23 -8.77 17.24
N VAL A 412 13.41 -9.61 16.63
CA VAL A 412 12.31 -10.30 17.30
C VAL A 412 12.55 -11.80 17.42
N ALA A 413 12.65 -12.53 16.30
CA ALA A 413 12.65 -14.00 16.32
C ALA A 413 13.95 -14.59 16.91
N ILE A 414 15.12 -14.10 16.52
CA ILE A 414 16.40 -14.55 17.08
C ILE A 414 16.45 -14.33 18.59
N GLN A 415 15.87 -13.23 19.07
CA GLN A 415 15.83 -12.90 20.51
C GLN A 415 14.63 -13.52 21.25
N ASN A 416 13.76 -14.23 20.52
CA ASN A 416 12.52 -14.83 21.02
C ASN A 416 11.64 -13.85 21.80
N LEU A 417 11.55 -12.59 21.34
CA LEU A 417 10.79 -11.55 22.01
C LEU A 417 9.28 -11.69 21.72
N PRO A 418 8.41 -11.55 22.74
CA PRO A 418 6.98 -11.77 22.60
C PRO A 418 6.27 -10.57 21.94
N VAL A 419 6.58 -10.28 20.70
CA VAL A 419 5.87 -9.31 19.87
C VAL A 419 4.65 -9.98 19.22
N ARG A 420 3.50 -9.28 19.23
CA ARG A 420 2.24 -9.71 18.63
C ARG A 420 2.05 -8.99 17.31
N PHE A 421 2.17 -9.70 16.19
CA PHE A 421 1.94 -9.13 14.86
C PHE A 421 0.46 -9.30 14.47
N ALA A 422 -0.29 -8.21 14.45
CA ALA A 422 -1.64 -8.17 13.90
C ALA A 422 -1.57 -7.77 12.43
N ILE A 423 -1.77 -8.75 11.54
CA ILE A 423 -1.54 -8.59 10.10
C ILE A 423 -2.87 -8.37 9.40
N ASP A 424 -3.18 -7.11 9.14
CA ASP A 424 -4.39 -6.71 8.41
C ASP A 424 -4.16 -6.80 6.89
N ARG A 425 -5.22 -6.91 6.10
CA ARG A 425 -5.18 -7.03 4.62
C ARG A 425 -4.41 -8.26 4.14
N ALA A 426 -4.57 -9.38 4.82
CA ALA A 426 -4.09 -10.66 4.31
C ALA A 426 -4.88 -11.09 3.08
N GLY A 427 -4.24 -11.81 2.15
CA GLY A 427 -4.86 -12.25 0.91
C GLY A 427 -5.06 -11.14 -0.12
N LEU A 428 -6.04 -11.31 -0.99
CA LEU A 428 -6.33 -10.39 -2.09
C LEU A 428 -7.25 -9.25 -1.61
N VAL A 429 -6.88 -8.00 -1.95
CA VAL A 429 -7.46 -6.80 -1.34
C VAL A 429 -8.36 -5.97 -2.26
N GLY A 430 -8.54 -6.38 -3.51
CA GLY A 430 -9.45 -5.70 -4.44
C GLY A 430 -8.79 -4.58 -5.25
N ALA A 431 -9.36 -3.41 -5.22
CA ALA A 431 -9.09 -2.31 -6.14
C ALA A 431 -7.63 -1.76 -6.16
N ASP A 432 -6.82 -2.06 -5.15
CA ASP A 432 -5.41 -1.63 -5.08
C ASP A 432 -4.46 -2.68 -5.70
N GLY A 433 -4.96 -3.85 -6.04
CA GLY A 433 -4.27 -4.87 -6.84
C GLY A 433 -3.06 -5.49 -6.18
N ALA A 434 -2.14 -5.95 -7.01
CA ALA A 434 -0.97 -6.74 -6.63
C ALA A 434 -0.06 -6.07 -5.57
N THR A 435 0.05 -4.75 -5.62
CA THR A 435 0.93 -4.00 -4.71
C THR A 435 0.45 -3.97 -3.26
N HIS A 436 -0.85 -4.21 -3.04
CA HIS A 436 -1.48 -4.22 -1.72
C HIS A 436 -1.92 -5.61 -1.27
N ALA A 437 -1.79 -6.64 -2.13
CA ALA A 437 -2.14 -8.01 -1.79
C ALA A 437 -1.21 -8.59 -0.71
N GLY A 438 -1.80 -9.21 0.30
CA GLY A 438 -1.12 -9.90 1.39
C GLY A 438 -0.80 -11.35 1.02
N SER A 439 0.10 -11.56 0.05
CA SER A 439 0.36 -12.87 -0.55
C SER A 439 1.48 -13.65 0.12
N PHE A 440 2.41 -13.00 0.84
CA PHE A 440 3.70 -13.60 1.18
C PHE A 440 3.95 -13.79 2.68
N ASP A 441 3.13 -13.20 3.54
CA ASP A 441 3.33 -13.19 5.01
C ASP A 441 3.39 -14.60 5.60
N VAL A 442 2.54 -15.53 5.17
CA VAL A 442 2.59 -16.92 5.64
C VAL A 442 3.94 -17.56 5.30
N ALA A 443 4.41 -17.40 4.07
CA ALA A 443 5.64 -18.03 3.61
C ALA A 443 6.88 -17.51 4.38
N TYR A 444 7.02 -16.18 4.55
CA TYR A 444 8.22 -15.64 5.21
C TYR A 444 8.16 -15.69 6.75
N LEU A 445 6.97 -15.76 7.36
CA LEU A 445 6.86 -15.90 8.81
C LEU A 445 6.94 -17.35 9.27
N SER A 446 6.35 -18.28 8.53
CA SER A 446 6.30 -19.68 8.95
C SER A 446 7.64 -20.39 8.90
N ASN A 447 8.64 -19.86 8.19
CA ASN A 447 9.99 -20.42 8.18
C ASN A 447 10.84 -19.99 9.39
N LEU A 448 10.40 -18.99 10.19
CA LEU A 448 11.18 -18.47 11.31
C LEU A 448 11.08 -19.39 12.54
N PRO A 449 12.22 -19.79 13.16
CA PRO A 449 12.18 -20.55 14.42
C PRO A 449 11.44 -19.78 15.52
N GLY A 450 10.65 -20.50 16.33
CA GLY A 450 9.92 -19.92 17.47
C GLY A 450 8.70 -19.06 17.14
N MET A 451 8.48 -18.69 15.88
CA MET A 451 7.32 -17.92 15.45
C MET A 451 6.04 -18.77 15.49
N VAL A 452 4.98 -18.22 16.07
CA VAL A 452 3.62 -18.77 15.95
C VAL A 452 2.88 -18.00 14.85
N VAL A 453 2.22 -18.71 13.92
CA VAL A 453 1.49 -18.09 12.80
C VAL A 453 0.07 -18.64 12.72
N MET A 454 -0.92 -17.74 12.86
CA MET A 454 -2.34 -18.05 12.84
C MET A 454 -3.04 -17.32 11.69
N ALA A 455 -4.14 -17.89 11.18
CA ALA A 455 -5.06 -17.21 10.27
C ALA A 455 -6.51 -17.43 10.69
N ALA A 456 -7.25 -16.33 10.85
CA ALA A 456 -8.66 -16.39 11.23
C ALA A 456 -9.51 -16.91 10.07
N ALA A 457 -10.32 -17.93 10.33
CA ALA A 457 -11.27 -18.47 9.36
C ALA A 457 -12.50 -17.56 9.19
N ASP A 458 -12.88 -16.87 10.25
CA ASP A 458 -13.99 -15.94 10.33
C ASP A 458 -13.72 -14.87 11.42
N GLU A 459 -14.64 -13.94 11.59
CA GLU A 459 -14.51 -12.86 12.58
C GLU A 459 -14.58 -13.34 14.04
N ALA A 460 -15.24 -14.47 14.32
CA ALA A 460 -15.28 -15.05 15.67
C ALA A 460 -13.92 -15.69 16.03
N GLU A 461 -13.31 -16.41 15.08
CA GLU A 461 -11.93 -16.92 15.25
C GLU A 461 -10.92 -15.80 15.46
N LEU A 462 -11.10 -14.63 14.82
CA LEU A 462 -10.25 -13.48 15.07
C LEU A 462 -10.31 -13.01 16.52
N VAL A 463 -11.50 -13.00 17.15
CA VAL A 463 -11.64 -12.66 18.58
C VAL A 463 -10.82 -13.63 19.45
N HIS A 464 -10.87 -14.94 19.15
CA HIS A 464 -10.09 -15.95 19.86
C HIS A 464 -8.58 -15.78 19.64
N MET A 465 -8.15 -15.44 18.43
CA MET A 465 -6.74 -15.23 18.10
C MET A 465 -6.16 -13.99 18.77
N VAL A 466 -6.93 -12.91 18.90
CA VAL A 466 -6.49 -11.72 19.68
C VAL A 466 -6.28 -12.07 21.15
N ALA A 467 -7.22 -12.80 21.78
CA ALA A 467 -7.09 -13.26 23.15
C ALA A 467 -5.88 -14.20 23.33
N THR A 468 -5.68 -15.11 22.36
CA THR A 468 -4.54 -16.03 22.34
C THR A 468 -3.21 -15.25 22.27
N ALA A 469 -3.12 -14.29 21.36
CA ALA A 469 -1.93 -13.45 21.21
C ALA A 469 -1.67 -12.61 22.48
N ALA A 470 -2.72 -12.07 23.10
CA ALA A 470 -2.60 -11.31 24.36
C ALA A 470 -2.03 -12.16 25.50
N ALA A 471 -2.42 -13.43 25.58
CA ALA A 471 -1.97 -14.37 26.60
C ALA A 471 -0.60 -15.00 26.34
N TYR A 472 -0.10 -14.98 25.09
CA TYR A 472 1.10 -15.70 24.70
C TYR A 472 2.38 -14.89 24.95
N ASP A 473 3.23 -15.36 25.85
CA ASP A 473 4.50 -14.72 26.23
C ASP A 473 5.75 -15.58 25.93
N ALA A 474 5.58 -16.77 25.31
CA ALA A 474 6.70 -17.70 25.09
C ALA A 474 7.58 -17.33 23.89
N GLY A 475 7.18 -16.37 23.07
CA GLY A 475 7.90 -15.91 21.87
C GLY A 475 7.03 -15.07 20.95
N PRO A 476 7.47 -14.80 19.73
CA PRO A 476 6.69 -14.02 18.78
C PRO A 476 5.48 -14.78 18.24
N ILE A 477 4.39 -14.05 18.04
CA ILE A 477 3.13 -14.59 17.54
C ILE A 477 2.52 -13.65 16.51
N ALA A 478 2.06 -14.21 15.39
CA ALA A 478 1.38 -13.49 14.32
C ALA A 478 -0.02 -14.08 14.08
N PHE A 479 -0.98 -13.22 13.81
CA PHE A 479 -2.29 -13.60 13.32
C PHE A 479 -2.71 -12.69 12.17
N ARG A 480 -3.27 -13.29 11.14
CA ARG A 480 -3.64 -12.60 9.90
C ARG A 480 -5.14 -12.65 9.65
N TYR A 481 -5.67 -11.58 9.06
CA TYR A 481 -7.08 -11.45 8.71
C TYR A 481 -7.24 -10.56 7.47
N PRO A 482 -8.34 -10.75 6.68
CA PRO A 482 -8.49 -10.08 5.39
C PRO A 482 -9.00 -8.64 5.55
N ARG A 483 -8.98 -7.91 4.44
CA ARG A 483 -9.74 -6.69 4.25
C ARG A 483 -11.20 -7.02 4.03
N GLY A 484 -12.11 -6.26 4.65
CA GLY A 484 -13.55 -6.35 4.40
C GLY A 484 -14.35 -6.70 5.64
N ASP A 485 -15.62 -7.01 5.39
CA ASP A 485 -16.56 -7.36 6.43
C ASP A 485 -16.49 -8.86 6.73
N GLY A 486 -16.93 -9.26 7.92
CA GLY A 486 -17.04 -10.65 8.32
C GLY A 486 -18.14 -11.41 7.56
N GLU A 487 -18.22 -12.70 7.82
CA GLU A 487 -19.22 -13.60 7.22
C GLU A 487 -20.61 -13.47 7.91
N GLY A 488 -20.70 -12.75 9.03
CA GLY A 488 -21.93 -12.58 9.80
C GLY A 488 -22.14 -13.65 10.87
N VAL A 489 -21.05 -14.28 11.33
CA VAL A 489 -21.15 -15.27 12.42
C VAL A 489 -21.35 -14.58 13.77
N GLU A 490 -21.95 -15.28 14.73
CA GLU A 490 -22.15 -14.79 16.08
C GLU A 490 -20.77 -14.56 16.76
N LEU A 491 -20.53 -13.33 17.21
CA LEU A 491 -19.30 -13.01 17.88
C LEU A 491 -19.36 -13.38 19.37
N PRO A 492 -18.32 -14.04 19.89
CA PRO A 492 -18.22 -14.27 21.32
C PRO A 492 -18.03 -12.94 22.06
N GLU A 493 -18.64 -12.82 23.22
CA GLU A 493 -18.45 -11.63 24.08
C GLU A 493 -16.98 -11.43 24.44
N ARG A 494 -16.27 -12.54 24.64
CA ARG A 494 -14.82 -12.56 24.90
C ARG A 494 -14.15 -13.73 24.15
N GLY A 495 -12.89 -13.51 23.75
CA GLY A 495 -12.07 -14.55 23.13
C GLY A 495 -11.65 -15.63 24.13
N THR A 496 -11.67 -16.87 23.66
CA THR A 496 -11.07 -18.01 24.37
C THR A 496 -9.64 -18.19 23.88
N VAL A 497 -8.70 -18.36 24.79
CA VAL A 497 -7.30 -18.66 24.44
C VAL A 497 -7.23 -20.02 23.78
N LEU A 498 -6.75 -20.06 22.54
CA LEU A 498 -6.60 -21.28 21.76
C LEU A 498 -5.37 -22.07 22.22
N GLU A 499 -5.46 -23.38 22.18
CA GLU A 499 -4.29 -24.23 22.33
C GLU A 499 -3.38 -24.09 21.11
N ILE A 500 -2.12 -23.67 21.34
CA ILE A 500 -1.16 -23.41 20.26
C ILE A 500 -0.93 -24.67 19.41
N GLY A 501 -1.06 -24.54 18.11
CA GLY A 501 -0.86 -25.62 17.15
C GLY A 501 -2.03 -26.61 17.08
N LYS A 502 -3.24 -26.23 17.51
CA LYS A 502 -4.43 -27.07 17.41
C LYS A 502 -5.46 -26.51 16.43
N GLY A 503 -5.74 -27.31 15.41
CA GLY A 503 -6.84 -27.10 14.49
C GLY A 503 -8.19 -27.60 15.05
N ARG A 504 -9.22 -27.55 14.21
CA ARG A 504 -10.57 -28.07 14.55
C ARG A 504 -11.22 -28.78 13.38
N HIS A 505 -12.00 -29.82 13.68
CA HIS A 505 -12.90 -30.42 12.71
C HIS A 505 -14.14 -29.56 12.53
N ILE A 506 -14.54 -29.35 11.27
CA ILE A 506 -15.77 -28.62 10.89
C ILE A 506 -16.85 -29.58 10.44
N GLN A 507 -16.50 -30.58 9.59
CA GLN A 507 -17.40 -31.53 9.03
C GLN A 507 -16.72 -32.88 8.89
N ALA A 508 -17.43 -33.95 9.28
CA ALA A 508 -17.02 -35.32 8.99
C ALA A 508 -17.46 -35.73 7.59
N GLY A 509 -16.64 -36.51 6.91
CA GLY A 509 -16.91 -37.00 5.57
C GLY A 509 -16.11 -38.27 5.27
N SER A 510 -15.84 -38.53 4.00
CA SER A 510 -15.07 -39.69 3.55
C SER A 510 -14.33 -39.40 2.27
N ARG A 511 -13.39 -40.27 1.90
CA ARG A 511 -12.58 -40.26 0.67
C ARG A 511 -11.66 -39.06 0.47
N VAL A 512 -12.08 -37.83 0.75
CA VAL A 512 -11.28 -36.63 0.62
C VAL A 512 -11.37 -35.76 1.87
N ALA A 513 -10.24 -35.28 2.34
CA ALA A 513 -10.16 -34.26 3.37
C ALA A 513 -9.75 -32.94 2.76
N ILE A 514 -10.35 -31.83 3.22
CA ILE A 514 -9.99 -30.46 2.88
C ILE A 514 -9.58 -29.76 4.17
N LEU A 515 -8.32 -29.35 4.24
CA LEU A 515 -7.73 -28.63 5.37
C LEU A 515 -7.56 -27.17 4.98
N SER A 516 -8.42 -26.31 5.49
CA SER A 516 -8.41 -24.87 5.21
C SER A 516 -7.55 -24.11 6.19
N PHE A 517 -6.92 -23.05 5.72
CA PHE A 517 -6.16 -22.09 6.54
C PHE A 517 -6.61 -20.68 6.22
N GLY A 518 -7.28 -20.02 7.16
CA GLY A 518 -7.82 -18.67 7.01
C GLY A 518 -9.21 -18.63 6.35
N THR A 519 -9.61 -17.47 5.84
CA THR A 519 -10.99 -17.16 5.46
C THR A 519 -11.50 -17.93 4.24
N ARG A 520 -10.65 -18.66 3.50
CA ARG A 520 -11.14 -19.56 2.45
C ARG A 520 -11.98 -20.73 3.00
N LEU A 521 -12.07 -20.88 4.33
CA LEU A 521 -12.97 -21.87 4.94
C LEU A 521 -14.42 -21.67 4.47
N GLY A 522 -14.90 -20.44 4.35
CA GLY A 522 -16.25 -20.16 3.80
C GLY A 522 -16.44 -20.71 2.39
N GLU A 523 -15.44 -20.59 1.51
CA GLU A 523 -15.49 -21.15 0.16
C GLU A 523 -15.35 -22.70 0.16
N VAL A 524 -14.60 -23.25 1.10
CA VAL A 524 -14.52 -24.71 1.28
C VAL A 524 -15.87 -25.29 1.69
N ILE A 525 -16.61 -24.62 2.58
CA ILE A 525 -17.96 -25.05 2.99
C ILE A 525 -18.93 -25.02 1.80
N LYS A 526 -18.92 -23.93 1.01
CA LYS A 526 -19.72 -23.84 -0.22
C LYS A 526 -19.32 -24.91 -1.25
N ALA A 527 -18.02 -25.22 -1.37
CA ALA A 527 -17.54 -26.30 -2.24
C ALA A 527 -18.05 -27.67 -1.78
N ALA A 528 -18.13 -27.90 -0.47
CA ALA A 528 -18.71 -29.14 0.07
C ALA A 528 -20.19 -29.28 -0.27
N GLU A 529 -20.96 -28.20 -0.29
CA GLU A 529 -22.37 -28.25 -0.75
C GLU A 529 -22.47 -28.69 -2.21
N LEU A 530 -21.59 -28.15 -3.10
CA LEU A 530 -21.51 -28.54 -4.50
C LEU A 530 -21.11 -30.03 -4.67
N LEU A 531 -20.20 -30.50 -3.84
CA LEU A 531 -19.75 -31.90 -3.84
C LEU A 531 -20.82 -32.86 -3.29
N ASN A 532 -21.53 -32.46 -2.23
CA ASN A 532 -22.63 -33.24 -1.65
C ASN A 532 -23.75 -33.48 -2.68
N ALA A 533 -24.05 -32.50 -3.52
CA ALA A 533 -25.00 -32.64 -4.63
C ALA A 533 -24.55 -33.70 -5.66
N GLN A 534 -23.28 -34.09 -5.67
CA GLN A 534 -22.68 -35.11 -6.53
C GLN A 534 -22.37 -36.43 -5.76
N GLY A 535 -22.84 -36.54 -4.52
CA GLY A 535 -22.65 -37.73 -3.69
C GLY A 535 -21.25 -37.83 -3.05
N ILE A 536 -20.53 -36.74 -2.95
CA ILE A 536 -19.20 -36.69 -2.33
C ILE A 536 -19.29 -35.79 -1.09
N THR A 537 -19.18 -36.38 0.10
CA THR A 537 -19.12 -35.62 1.37
C THR A 537 -17.68 -35.55 1.83
N PRO A 538 -17.00 -34.39 1.71
CA PRO A 538 -15.62 -34.23 2.16
C PRO A 538 -15.55 -34.08 3.69
N THR A 539 -14.46 -34.56 4.29
CA THR A 539 -14.08 -34.10 5.63
C THR A 539 -13.50 -32.70 5.53
N ILE A 540 -13.93 -31.77 6.39
CA ILE A 540 -13.43 -30.39 6.43
C ILE A 540 -12.82 -30.15 7.81
N ALA A 541 -11.61 -29.56 7.80
CA ALA A 541 -10.95 -29.09 9.01
C ALA A 541 -10.39 -27.68 8.79
N ASP A 542 -10.35 -26.89 9.86
CA ASP A 542 -9.70 -25.59 9.94
C ASP A 542 -8.38 -25.76 10.69
N ALA A 543 -7.29 -25.45 10.01
CA ALA A 543 -5.96 -25.61 10.56
C ALA A 543 -5.64 -24.59 11.67
N ARG A 544 -6.24 -23.41 11.66
CA ARG A 544 -5.96 -22.27 12.56
C ARG A 544 -4.49 -21.80 12.56
N PHE A 545 -3.53 -22.75 12.56
CA PHE A 545 -2.10 -22.52 12.67
C PHE A 545 -1.34 -23.04 11.44
N ALA A 546 -0.55 -22.16 10.82
CA ALA A 546 0.48 -22.59 9.88
C ALA A 546 1.74 -23.02 10.63
N LYS A 547 1.95 -22.48 11.84
CA LYS A 547 3.08 -22.83 12.71
C LYS A 547 2.72 -22.60 14.18
N PRO A 548 2.92 -23.61 15.07
CA PRO A 548 3.23 -24.99 14.71
C PRO A 548 2.03 -25.67 14.04
N LEU A 549 2.27 -26.66 13.19
CA LEU A 549 1.23 -27.48 12.59
C LEU A 549 0.59 -28.41 13.64
N ASP A 550 -0.72 -28.66 13.53
CA ASP A 550 -1.38 -29.76 14.21
C ASP A 550 -1.05 -31.08 13.51
N GLN A 551 0.09 -31.68 13.87
CA GLN A 551 0.55 -32.92 13.25
C GLN A 551 -0.45 -34.04 13.42
N ALA A 552 -1.06 -34.19 14.62
CA ALA A 552 -2.03 -35.24 14.89
C ALA A 552 -3.27 -35.13 13.98
N LEU A 553 -3.82 -33.93 13.83
CA LEU A 553 -4.94 -33.67 12.93
C LEU A 553 -4.54 -33.98 11.48
N ILE A 554 -3.41 -33.46 11.00
CA ILE A 554 -2.97 -33.61 9.61
C ILE A 554 -2.74 -35.08 9.26
N LEU A 555 -2.05 -35.84 10.13
CA LEU A 555 -1.80 -37.27 9.93
C LEU A 555 -3.09 -38.07 9.95
N SER A 556 -4.00 -37.78 10.87
CA SER A 556 -5.33 -38.48 10.91
C SER A 556 -6.16 -38.23 9.66
N LEU A 557 -6.11 -36.97 9.11
CA LEU A 557 -6.77 -36.66 7.84
C LEU A 557 -6.10 -37.39 6.66
N ALA A 558 -4.81 -37.54 6.67
CA ALA A 558 -4.06 -38.23 5.62
C ALA A 558 -4.26 -39.73 5.63
N GLU A 559 -4.30 -40.37 6.82
CA GLU A 559 -4.52 -41.79 6.98
C GLU A 559 -5.97 -42.20 6.69
N GLY A 560 -6.91 -41.33 7.02
CA GLY A 560 -8.35 -41.62 6.89
C GLY A 560 -8.93 -41.38 5.49
N HIS A 561 -8.16 -40.82 4.52
CA HIS A 561 -8.70 -40.40 3.24
C HIS A 561 -7.82 -40.79 2.05
N GLU A 562 -8.43 -40.92 0.86
CA GLU A 562 -7.69 -41.17 -0.40
C GLU A 562 -6.91 -39.90 -0.88
N ALA A 563 -7.40 -38.73 -0.49
CA ALA A 563 -6.83 -37.45 -0.89
C ALA A 563 -6.94 -36.44 0.24
N LEU A 564 -5.91 -35.59 0.34
CA LEU A 564 -5.87 -34.42 1.21
C LEU A 564 -5.59 -33.17 0.36
N ILE A 565 -6.42 -32.15 0.52
CA ILE A 565 -6.26 -30.85 -0.13
C ILE A 565 -6.06 -29.80 0.95
N THR A 566 -5.04 -28.95 0.80
CA THR A 566 -4.90 -27.74 1.60
C THR A 566 -5.39 -26.53 0.80
N VAL A 567 -6.02 -25.56 1.47
CA VAL A 567 -6.50 -24.31 0.86
C VAL A 567 -6.04 -23.13 1.71
N GLU A 568 -5.32 -22.20 1.11
CA GLU A 568 -4.82 -20.99 1.78
C GLU A 568 -4.84 -19.77 0.86
N GLU A 569 -4.91 -18.57 1.46
CA GLU A 569 -4.75 -17.27 0.79
C GLU A 569 -3.29 -16.83 0.86
N GLY A 570 -2.42 -17.49 0.16
CA GLY A 570 -0.99 -17.23 0.21
C GLY A 570 -0.27 -17.77 -1.02
N ALA A 571 0.96 -17.34 -1.21
CA ALA A 571 1.84 -17.84 -2.25
C ALA A 571 2.36 -19.24 -1.92
N ILE A 572 2.92 -19.91 -2.92
CA ILE A 572 3.69 -21.14 -2.72
C ILE A 572 4.80 -20.93 -1.68
N GLY A 573 5.09 -21.93 -0.87
CA GLY A 573 6.01 -21.82 0.28
C GLY A 573 5.33 -21.55 1.61
N GLY A 574 3.99 -21.32 1.62
CA GLY A 574 3.18 -21.12 2.81
C GLY A 574 2.72 -22.40 3.48
N PHE A 575 1.51 -22.39 4.04
CA PHE A 575 0.92 -23.45 4.85
C PHE A 575 0.92 -24.82 4.16
N GLY A 576 0.43 -24.88 2.92
CA GLY A 576 0.36 -26.13 2.17
C GLY A 576 1.72 -26.77 1.91
N SER A 577 2.78 -25.96 1.77
CA SER A 577 4.15 -26.46 1.62
C SER A 577 4.67 -27.09 2.91
N HIS A 578 4.38 -26.50 4.08
CA HIS A 578 4.72 -27.06 5.38
C HIS A 578 3.97 -28.36 5.66
N VAL A 579 2.68 -28.42 5.30
CA VAL A 579 1.89 -29.67 5.38
C VAL A 579 2.48 -30.75 4.49
N MET A 580 2.84 -30.42 3.25
CA MET A 580 3.44 -31.35 2.30
C MET A 580 4.77 -31.94 2.85
N GLN A 581 5.62 -31.08 3.42
CA GLN A 581 6.87 -31.52 4.03
C GLN A 581 6.61 -32.45 5.22
N LEU A 582 5.69 -32.10 6.13
CA LEU A 582 5.30 -32.95 7.24
C LEU A 582 4.87 -34.35 6.78
N LEU A 583 4.02 -34.43 5.74
CA LEU A 583 3.53 -35.70 5.19
C LEU A 583 4.67 -36.51 4.55
N ALA A 584 5.60 -35.85 3.87
CA ALA A 584 6.78 -36.51 3.29
C ALA A 584 7.71 -37.08 4.38
N ASP A 585 8.00 -36.30 5.41
CA ASP A 585 8.87 -36.71 6.54
C ASP A 585 8.28 -37.90 7.30
N HIS A 586 6.97 -38.08 7.30
CA HIS A 586 6.26 -39.23 7.89
C HIS A 586 6.01 -40.40 6.91
N GLY A 587 6.52 -40.34 5.68
CA GLY A 587 6.36 -41.39 4.68
C GLY A 587 4.91 -41.61 4.19
N VAL A 588 4.02 -40.66 4.41
CA VAL A 588 2.58 -40.82 4.09
C VAL A 588 2.36 -40.97 2.59
N PHE A 589 3.21 -40.36 1.76
CA PHE A 589 3.13 -40.50 0.30
C PHE A 589 3.47 -41.90 -0.21
N ASP A 590 4.26 -42.67 0.55
CA ASP A 590 4.60 -44.06 0.22
C ASP A 590 3.37 -44.97 0.34
N ALA A 591 2.39 -44.57 1.14
CA ALA A 591 1.09 -45.23 1.24
C ALA A 591 0.08 -44.86 0.15
N GLY A 592 0.45 -43.96 -0.77
CA GLY A 592 -0.32 -43.58 -1.94
C GLY A 592 -1.35 -42.46 -1.73
N LEU A 593 -1.17 -41.63 -0.68
CA LEU A 593 -2.00 -40.43 -0.49
C LEU A 593 -1.86 -39.48 -1.68
N LYS A 594 -2.98 -39.00 -2.19
CA LYS A 594 -3.03 -37.92 -3.17
C LYS A 594 -3.08 -36.58 -2.44
N PHE A 595 -2.04 -35.76 -2.58
CA PHE A 595 -2.00 -34.44 -1.98
C PHE A 595 -2.07 -33.34 -3.05
N ARG A 596 -2.82 -32.26 -2.76
CA ARG A 596 -2.78 -31.01 -3.54
C ARG A 596 -2.85 -29.81 -2.60
N SER A 597 -2.01 -28.81 -2.88
CA SER A 597 -2.09 -27.51 -2.26
C SER A 597 -2.78 -26.53 -3.23
N MET A 598 -3.77 -25.81 -2.73
CA MET A 598 -4.44 -24.73 -3.45
C MET A 598 -3.97 -23.41 -2.83
N VAL A 599 -3.18 -22.68 -3.60
CA VAL A 599 -2.48 -21.43 -3.25
C VAL A 599 -2.67 -20.44 -4.39
N PHE A 600 -2.20 -19.21 -4.24
CA PHE A 600 -2.15 -18.27 -5.37
C PHE A 600 -1.24 -18.80 -6.48
N PRO A 601 -1.59 -18.56 -7.76
CA PRO A 601 -0.73 -18.87 -8.89
C PRO A 601 0.58 -18.09 -8.81
N ASP A 602 1.62 -18.54 -9.53
CA ASP A 602 2.92 -17.87 -9.61
C ASP A 602 2.86 -16.64 -10.53
N GLU A 603 1.93 -15.73 -10.20
CA GLU A 603 1.73 -14.47 -10.90
C GLU A 603 1.16 -13.40 -9.97
N PHE A 604 1.41 -12.12 -10.30
CA PHE A 604 0.79 -11.00 -9.60
C PHE A 604 -0.61 -10.75 -10.16
N ILE A 605 -1.63 -10.90 -9.30
CA ILE A 605 -3.04 -10.69 -9.69
C ILE A 605 -3.36 -9.20 -9.65
N ASP A 606 -3.77 -8.66 -10.79
CA ASP A 606 -4.14 -7.24 -10.94
C ASP A 606 -5.44 -6.89 -10.18
N GLN A 607 -5.71 -5.60 -10.11
CA GLN A 607 -6.87 -5.05 -9.41
C GLN A 607 -8.20 -5.53 -10.01
N ALA A 608 -9.11 -5.94 -9.14
CA ALA A 608 -10.48 -6.28 -9.49
C ALA A 608 -11.35 -6.26 -8.22
N SER A 609 -12.59 -6.76 -8.29
CA SER A 609 -13.31 -7.12 -7.05
C SER A 609 -12.60 -8.28 -6.35
N PRO A 610 -12.65 -8.40 -5.01
CA PRO A 610 -12.08 -9.57 -4.32
C PRO A 610 -12.57 -10.89 -4.91
N THR A 611 -13.86 -11.02 -5.22
CA THR A 611 -14.44 -12.22 -5.83
C THR A 611 -13.79 -12.54 -7.18
N ASP A 612 -13.59 -11.55 -8.06
CA ASP A 612 -12.94 -11.76 -9.35
C ASP A 612 -11.46 -12.13 -9.19
N MET A 613 -10.75 -11.50 -8.24
CA MET A 613 -9.36 -11.82 -7.96
C MET A 613 -9.22 -13.27 -7.46
N TYR A 614 -10.08 -13.72 -6.54
CA TYR A 614 -10.07 -15.11 -6.09
C TYR A 614 -10.55 -16.09 -7.17
N ASN A 615 -11.40 -15.65 -8.10
CA ASN A 615 -11.76 -16.43 -9.28
C ASN A 615 -10.53 -16.63 -10.18
N THR A 616 -9.77 -15.59 -10.43
CA THR A 616 -8.48 -15.68 -11.17
C THR A 616 -7.48 -16.57 -10.43
N ALA A 617 -7.42 -16.46 -9.10
CA ALA A 617 -6.56 -17.31 -8.27
C ALA A 617 -6.97 -18.79 -8.23
N GLY A 618 -8.17 -19.14 -8.68
CA GLY A 618 -8.67 -20.51 -8.62
C GLY A 618 -9.00 -20.98 -7.20
N LEU A 619 -9.42 -20.07 -6.31
CA LEU A 619 -9.67 -20.35 -4.89
C LEU A 619 -11.12 -20.15 -4.44
N ASN A 620 -12.05 -20.01 -5.37
CA ASN A 620 -13.50 -19.99 -5.07
C ASN A 620 -14.07 -21.41 -4.99
N ALA A 621 -15.25 -21.55 -4.43
CA ALA A 621 -15.93 -22.83 -4.17
C ALA A 621 -15.99 -23.78 -5.38
N GLN A 622 -16.29 -23.24 -6.58
CA GLN A 622 -16.33 -24.01 -7.82
C GLN A 622 -14.97 -24.66 -8.14
N HIS A 623 -13.88 -23.88 -8.05
CA HIS A 623 -12.52 -24.39 -8.33
C HIS A 623 -12.08 -25.45 -7.31
N ILE A 624 -12.46 -25.27 -6.04
CA ILE A 624 -12.18 -26.25 -4.97
C ILE A 624 -12.92 -27.55 -5.27
N ALA A 625 -14.21 -27.48 -5.61
CA ALA A 625 -15.01 -28.64 -5.96
C ALA A 625 -14.46 -29.36 -7.21
N GLU A 626 -14.10 -28.64 -8.25
CA GLU A 626 -13.48 -29.20 -9.46
C GLU A 626 -12.14 -29.88 -9.17
N LYS A 627 -11.31 -29.32 -8.29
CA LYS A 627 -10.05 -29.92 -7.85
C LYS A 627 -10.29 -31.26 -7.16
N VAL A 628 -11.27 -31.33 -6.24
CA VAL A 628 -11.68 -32.58 -5.56
C VAL A 628 -12.13 -33.63 -6.59
N MET A 629 -13.03 -33.27 -7.50
CA MET A 629 -13.56 -34.18 -8.50
C MET A 629 -12.45 -34.72 -9.40
N SER A 630 -11.54 -33.87 -9.87
CA SER A 630 -10.42 -34.28 -10.72
C SER A 630 -9.51 -35.30 -10.04
N LEU A 631 -9.24 -35.15 -8.75
CA LEU A 631 -8.44 -36.10 -7.97
C LEU A 631 -9.10 -37.47 -7.80
N LEU A 632 -10.41 -37.48 -7.61
CA LEU A 632 -11.17 -38.73 -7.41
C LEU A 632 -11.42 -39.46 -8.73
N GLN A 633 -11.54 -38.75 -9.85
CA GLN A 633 -11.76 -39.35 -11.19
C GLN A 633 -10.49 -39.97 -11.78
N GLN A 634 -9.31 -39.44 -11.53
CA GLN A 634 -8.04 -39.98 -12.02
C GLN A 634 -7.81 -41.48 -11.63
N ARG A 635 -8.48 -41.97 -10.60
CA ARG A 635 -8.41 -43.39 -10.22
C ARG A 635 -9.19 -44.33 -11.16
N LYS A 636 -10.24 -43.83 -11.84
CA LYS A 636 -11.02 -44.66 -12.79
C LYS A 636 -10.23 -44.91 -14.10
N ALA A 637 -9.43 -43.98 -14.55
CA ALA A 637 -8.63 -44.11 -15.77
C ALA A 637 -7.42 -45.06 -15.61
N ILE A 638 -6.76 -45.04 -14.42
CA ILE A 638 -5.59 -45.90 -14.14
C ILE A 638 -6.02 -47.34 -13.82
N ALA A 639 -7.22 -47.55 -13.32
CA ALA A 639 -7.74 -48.91 -13.02
C ALA A 639 -8.34 -49.61 -14.25
N GLN A 640 -8.49 -48.91 -15.38
CA GLN A 640 -9.04 -49.45 -16.64
C GLN A 640 -7.98 -49.56 -17.76
N GLY A 641 -6.73 -49.20 -17.55
CA GLY A 641 -5.57 -49.39 -18.42
C GLY A 641 -4.56 -50.36 -17.81
#